data_0238982fbb895f63cf79fc19ef376d50
#
_entry.id   0238982fbb895f63cf79fc19ef376d50
#
_cell.length_a   1.000
_cell.length_b   1.000
_cell.length_c   1.000
_cell.angle_alpha   90.00
_cell.angle_beta   90.00
_cell.angle_gamma   90.00
#
_symmetry.space_group_name_H-M   'P 1'
#
loop_
_entity.id
_entity.type
_entity.pdbx_description
1 polymer ?
#
loop_
_entity_poly.entity_id
_entity_poly.type
_entity_poly.pdbx_seq_one_letter_code
_entity_poly.pdbx_strand_id
1 'polypeptide(L)'
;MKKISDNLLEPSQQQLNNLLKYYQTGRYIDAEKLSLSITQEFPNHQFAWKVLAAVLKQKGRINESLIVSQKSVQLDPHDAKAHNNLGIIMKELGRLEEAEASYRQAIKLKPDLAQAHSNLGVIMREHGRLEEACSAFIQAINLKPDFTDAYANFAISIKKIRFTLSNIKLYPILIHVLNTGNYVRPSELAPSILSLLKHDPLIKNLLLKENFATNLKEANSIISSLDKLTLLHHLIRVCPLPDLQFEKFFVNMRSLILTNLDNFESTPEFIHFLSNLSLHCFTNEYIYFEKDEETKLIKNLENEITQSIAKSEQPEAKKILCLASYRQLYQYNWCKKIEALDNLIEVKFRLIEEPYTEKAIVTEIPILGEISDSVSSKVREQYEENPYPRWVQIGLPSKAKLISEICAAENLHLNSKSIQNVIAPDILVAGCGTGQHSIGTASTFSDCKVTAVDLSLASLAYAKRKTTELGITNLEYLQADILKLNQLKQKFDIIESVGVLHHMDKPMAGWRVLTDLLKPNGLMRIGLYSELARLQIAEVRKEITLRKVGTSEADIKKFRQSLIESYKEYHQLLTKSTDFFSLSTFRDLIFHVQEHRFTLPQIKKCLNKLGLKFCGFENKDIISNFRKFYRKEVDIYDLALWHQYEENNPRSFGGMYVFWCQKL
;
A
#
# COMPACT_ATOMS: atom_id res chain seq x y z
N MET A 1 -37.85 -65.90 7.58
CA MET A 1 -37.10 -64.89 6.82
C MET A 1 -36.42 -63.95 7.79
N LYS A 2 -35.10 -64.12 7.99
CA LYS A 2 -34.28 -63.24 8.83
C LYS A 2 -34.05 -61.95 8.05
N LYS A 3 -34.44 -60.79 8.63
CA LYS A 3 -33.99 -59.49 8.16
C LYS A 3 -32.47 -59.43 8.31
N ILE A 4 -31.77 -59.43 7.20
CA ILE A 4 -30.35 -59.06 7.14
C ILE A 4 -30.33 -57.56 7.42
N SER A 5 -29.88 -57.18 8.60
CA SER A 5 -29.50 -55.79 8.88
C SER A 5 -28.30 -55.47 8.01
N ASP A 6 -28.48 -54.58 7.04
CA ASP A 6 -27.38 -53.92 6.34
C ASP A 6 -26.56 -53.12 7.40
N ASN A 7 -25.60 -53.83 8.02
CA ASN A 7 -24.52 -53.12 8.71
C ASN A 7 -23.76 -52.33 7.63
N LEU A 8 -24.03 -51.05 7.53
CA LEU A 8 -23.21 -50.11 6.76
C LEU A 8 -21.79 -50.22 7.34
N LEU A 9 -20.90 -50.94 6.64
CA LEU A 9 -19.50 -50.99 6.96
C LEU A 9 -18.96 -49.54 6.92
N GLU A 10 -18.43 -49.05 8.04
CA GLU A 10 -17.81 -47.72 8.13
C GLU A 10 -16.31 -47.85 8.33
N PRO A 11 -15.51 -46.85 7.85
CA PRO A 11 -14.07 -46.80 8.11
C PRO A 11 -13.79 -46.77 9.61
N SER A 12 -12.72 -47.42 10.05
CA SER A 12 -12.31 -47.34 11.43
C SER A 12 -11.97 -45.91 11.85
N GLN A 13 -12.25 -45.54 13.09
CA GLN A 13 -11.88 -44.21 13.63
C GLN A 13 -10.38 -43.93 13.48
N GLN A 14 -9.53 -44.95 13.55
CA GLN A 14 -8.09 -44.84 13.34
C GLN A 14 -7.74 -44.43 11.89
N GLN A 15 -8.42 -45.00 10.87
CA GLN A 15 -8.24 -44.63 9.48
C GLN A 15 -8.62 -43.14 9.26
N LEU A 16 -9.74 -42.69 9.82
CA LEU A 16 -10.20 -41.31 9.70
C LEU A 16 -9.26 -40.34 10.41
N ASN A 17 -8.77 -40.67 11.60
CA ASN A 17 -7.80 -39.86 12.33
C ASN A 17 -6.46 -39.77 11.58
N ASN A 18 -5.97 -40.87 11.01
CA ASN A 18 -4.77 -40.88 10.20
C ASN A 18 -4.93 -40.05 8.93
N LEU A 19 -6.08 -40.15 8.26
CA LEU A 19 -6.39 -39.36 7.07
C LEU A 19 -6.36 -37.86 7.37
N LEU A 20 -7.00 -37.44 8.45
CA LEU A 20 -7.00 -36.06 8.90
C LEU A 20 -5.59 -35.60 9.26
N LYS A 21 -4.83 -36.42 9.99
CA LYS A 21 -3.44 -36.13 10.37
C LYS A 21 -2.54 -35.94 9.13
N TYR A 22 -2.63 -36.85 8.15
CA TYR A 22 -1.83 -36.71 6.91
C TYR A 22 -2.14 -35.43 6.16
N TYR A 23 -3.43 -35.07 6.05
CA TYR A 23 -3.84 -33.82 5.43
C TYR A 23 -3.31 -32.61 6.20
N GLN A 24 -3.47 -32.56 7.52
CA GLN A 24 -3.04 -31.44 8.37
C GLN A 24 -1.52 -31.26 8.41
N THR A 25 -0.75 -32.34 8.28
CA THR A 25 0.73 -32.31 8.27
C THR A 25 1.32 -32.16 6.88
N GLY A 26 0.50 -31.89 5.84
CA GLY A 26 0.97 -31.68 4.47
C GLY A 26 1.43 -32.96 3.74
N ARG A 27 1.21 -34.15 4.33
CA ARG A 27 1.53 -35.44 3.71
C ARG A 27 0.49 -35.82 2.65
N TYR A 28 0.37 -34.98 1.61
CA TYR A 28 -0.71 -35.11 0.62
C TYR A 28 -0.68 -36.40 -0.18
N ILE A 29 0.49 -37.02 -0.39
CA ILE A 29 0.61 -38.31 -1.09
C ILE A 29 -0.04 -39.43 -0.23
N ASP A 30 0.24 -39.43 1.06
CA ASP A 30 -0.30 -40.43 1.97
C ASP A 30 -1.79 -40.21 2.21
N ALA A 31 -2.22 -38.95 2.34
CA ALA A 31 -3.61 -38.58 2.46
C ALA A 31 -4.42 -38.97 1.20
N GLU A 32 -3.89 -38.82 0.01
CA GLU A 32 -4.53 -39.27 -1.24
C GLU A 32 -4.67 -40.77 -1.29
N LYS A 33 -3.61 -41.55 -1.01
CA LYS A 33 -3.65 -43.00 -1.01
C LYS A 33 -4.69 -43.51 -0.03
N LEU A 34 -4.69 -42.98 1.20
CA LEU A 34 -5.62 -43.41 2.24
C LEU A 34 -7.07 -43.04 1.92
N SER A 35 -7.31 -41.80 1.41
CA SER A 35 -8.65 -41.39 1.03
C SER A 35 -9.21 -42.17 -0.15
N LEU A 36 -8.39 -42.51 -1.16
CA LEU A 36 -8.78 -43.42 -2.25
C LEU A 36 -9.13 -44.78 -1.77
N SER A 37 -8.34 -45.41 -0.87
CA SER A 37 -8.63 -46.69 -0.28
C SER A 37 -9.99 -46.66 0.46
N ILE A 38 -10.20 -45.65 1.30
CA ILE A 38 -11.44 -45.51 2.05
C ILE A 38 -12.64 -45.29 1.12
N THR A 39 -12.50 -44.43 0.04
CA THR A 39 -13.63 -44.20 -0.88
C THR A 39 -13.94 -45.40 -1.77
N GLN A 40 -13.01 -46.30 -2.01
CA GLN A 40 -13.23 -47.57 -2.72
C GLN A 40 -13.93 -48.59 -1.82
N GLU A 41 -13.49 -48.72 -0.56
CA GLU A 41 -14.03 -49.68 0.41
C GLU A 41 -15.38 -49.20 0.99
N PHE A 42 -15.51 -47.88 1.22
CA PHE A 42 -16.68 -47.22 1.81
C PHE A 42 -17.19 -46.07 0.91
N PRO A 43 -17.78 -46.34 -0.25
CA PRO A 43 -18.13 -45.36 -1.25
C PRO A 43 -19.17 -44.31 -0.80
N ASN A 44 -19.92 -44.60 0.25
CA ASN A 44 -20.92 -43.71 0.83
C ASN A 44 -20.39 -42.88 2.01
N HIS A 45 -19.13 -43.05 2.41
CA HIS A 45 -18.54 -42.33 3.53
C HIS A 45 -18.08 -40.93 3.11
N GLN A 46 -18.94 -39.92 3.31
CA GLN A 46 -18.80 -38.54 2.84
C GLN A 46 -17.45 -37.88 3.21
N PHE A 47 -16.97 -38.07 4.46
CA PHE A 47 -15.75 -37.40 4.95
C PHE A 47 -14.49 -37.75 4.13
N ALA A 48 -14.35 -39.00 3.68
CA ALA A 48 -13.21 -39.42 2.88
C ALA A 48 -13.21 -38.68 1.48
N TRP A 49 -14.38 -38.55 0.85
CA TRP A 49 -14.52 -37.78 -0.38
C TRP A 49 -14.18 -36.30 -0.17
N LYS A 50 -14.60 -35.71 0.96
CA LYS A 50 -14.31 -34.33 1.30
C LYS A 50 -12.81 -34.06 1.45
N VAL A 51 -12.09 -34.98 2.15
CA VAL A 51 -10.62 -34.85 2.29
C VAL A 51 -9.92 -35.12 0.97
N LEU A 52 -10.36 -36.10 0.16
CA LEU A 52 -9.79 -36.36 -1.15
C LEU A 52 -9.90 -35.14 -2.06
N ALA A 53 -11.05 -34.45 -2.07
CA ALA A 53 -11.22 -33.22 -2.83
C ALA A 53 -10.20 -32.14 -2.42
N ALA A 54 -10.02 -31.94 -1.11
CA ALA A 54 -9.05 -30.98 -0.59
C ALA A 54 -7.60 -31.34 -0.97
N VAL A 55 -7.24 -32.63 -0.91
CA VAL A 55 -5.90 -33.13 -1.30
C VAL A 55 -5.64 -32.91 -2.79
N LEU A 56 -6.61 -33.30 -3.65
CA LEU A 56 -6.49 -33.11 -5.11
C LEU A 56 -6.32 -31.63 -5.48
N LYS A 57 -7.07 -30.76 -4.80
CA LYS A 57 -6.91 -29.32 -4.94
C LYS A 57 -5.48 -28.86 -4.61
N GLN A 58 -4.94 -29.28 -3.45
CA GLN A 58 -3.57 -28.93 -3.04
C GLN A 58 -2.49 -29.42 -4.03
N LYS A 59 -2.79 -30.49 -4.75
CA LYS A 59 -1.91 -31.05 -5.81
C LYS A 59 -2.14 -30.40 -7.18
N GLY A 60 -3.01 -29.36 -7.30
CA GLY A 60 -3.33 -28.68 -8.55
C GLY A 60 -4.23 -29.48 -9.51
N ARG A 61 -4.75 -30.63 -9.07
CA ARG A 61 -5.67 -31.48 -9.88
C ARG A 61 -7.12 -31.01 -9.74
N ILE A 62 -7.39 -29.76 -10.16
CA ILE A 62 -8.63 -29.03 -9.84
C ILE A 62 -9.87 -29.68 -10.48
N ASN A 63 -9.77 -30.16 -11.73
CA ASN A 63 -10.90 -30.83 -12.40
C ASN A 63 -11.32 -32.13 -11.68
N GLU A 64 -10.37 -32.92 -11.23
CA GLU A 64 -10.66 -34.13 -10.45
C GLU A 64 -11.21 -33.78 -9.07
N SER A 65 -10.65 -32.75 -8.44
CA SER A 65 -11.17 -32.21 -7.18
C SER A 65 -12.63 -31.78 -7.29
N LEU A 66 -13.06 -31.21 -8.43
CA LEU A 66 -14.45 -30.85 -8.68
C LEU A 66 -15.38 -32.06 -8.62
N ILE A 67 -15.06 -33.13 -9.37
CA ILE A 67 -15.86 -34.35 -9.44
C ILE A 67 -16.03 -34.96 -8.02
N VAL A 68 -14.91 -35.06 -7.31
CA VAL A 68 -14.87 -35.61 -5.96
C VAL A 68 -15.64 -34.74 -4.95
N SER A 69 -15.54 -33.42 -5.07
CA SER A 69 -16.27 -32.46 -4.22
C SER A 69 -17.77 -32.52 -4.44
N GLN A 70 -18.21 -32.65 -5.71
CA GLN A 70 -19.63 -32.84 -6.07
C GLN A 70 -20.16 -34.14 -5.45
N LYS A 71 -19.37 -35.23 -5.48
CA LYS A 71 -19.74 -36.48 -4.84
C LYS A 71 -19.89 -36.33 -3.32
N SER A 72 -18.98 -35.59 -2.68
CA SER A 72 -19.07 -35.29 -1.22
C SER A 72 -20.36 -34.56 -0.87
N VAL A 73 -20.76 -33.53 -1.67
CA VAL A 73 -22.01 -32.77 -1.48
C VAL A 73 -23.24 -33.65 -1.75
N GLN A 74 -23.17 -34.53 -2.77
CA GLN A 74 -24.25 -35.48 -3.06
C GLN A 74 -24.52 -36.46 -1.90
N LEU A 75 -23.45 -36.92 -1.23
CA LEU A 75 -23.56 -37.87 -0.10
C LEU A 75 -24.10 -37.19 1.15
N ASP A 76 -23.76 -35.95 1.41
CA ASP A 76 -24.32 -35.14 2.50
C ASP A 76 -24.64 -33.73 2.03
N PRO A 77 -25.86 -33.49 1.52
CA PRO A 77 -26.32 -32.18 1.07
C PRO A 77 -26.45 -31.12 2.18
N HIS A 78 -26.41 -31.54 3.45
CA HIS A 78 -26.50 -30.64 4.61
C HIS A 78 -25.14 -30.26 5.21
N ASP A 79 -24.03 -30.77 4.67
CA ASP A 79 -22.69 -30.35 5.11
C ASP A 79 -22.30 -28.97 4.55
N ALA A 80 -22.44 -27.93 5.35
CA ALA A 80 -22.07 -26.57 4.99
C ALA A 80 -20.59 -26.45 4.58
N LYS A 81 -19.69 -27.23 5.20
CA LYS A 81 -18.26 -27.22 4.85
C LYS A 81 -17.99 -27.84 3.48
N ALA A 82 -18.75 -28.88 3.11
CA ALA A 82 -18.66 -29.49 1.77
C ALA A 82 -19.09 -28.49 0.68
N HIS A 83 -20.19 -27.76 0.89
CA HIS A 83 -20.60 -26.69 -0.03
C HIS A 83 -19.57 -25.55 -0.11
N ASN A 84 -19.00 -25.13 1.02
CA ASN A 84 -17.94 -24.12 1.00
C ASN A 84 -16.72 -24.61 0.20
N ASN A 85 -16.28 -25.86 0.39
CA ASN A 85 -15.14 -26.41 -0.36
C ASN A 85 -15.43 -26.52 -1.85
N LEU A 86 -16.65 -26.94 -2.24
CA LEU A 86 -17.09 -26.96 -3.64
C LEU A 86 -17.02 -25.55 -4.26
N GLY A 87 -17.50 -24.52 -3.53
CA GLY A 87 -17.40 -23.14 -3.96
C GLY A 87 -15.96 -22.69 -4.20
N ILE A 88 -15.00 -23.08 -3.35
CA ILE A 88 -13.57 -22.78 -3.54
C ILE A 88 -13.06 -23.39 -4.86
N ILE A 89 -13.41 -24.63 -5.16
CA ILE A 89 -12.95 -25.33 -6.37
C ILE A 89 -13.59 -24.69 -7.63
N MET A 90 -14.87 -24.35 -7.56
CA MET A 90 -15.57 -23.67 -8.65
C MET A 90 -14.95 -22.30 -8.95
N LYS A 91 -14.60 -21.54 -7.92
CA LYS A 91 -13.88 -20.27 -8.07
C LYS A 91 -12.53 -20.46 -8.77
N GLU A 92 -11.74 -21.47 -8.40
CA GLU A 92 -10.45 -21.74 -9.05
C GLU A 92 -10.58 -22.12 -10.53
N LEU A 93 -11.74 -22.69 -10.92
CA LEU A 93 -12.11 -22.98 -12.31
C LEU A 93 -12.72 -21.77 -13.03
N GLY A 94 -12.84 -20.62 -12.39
CA GLY A 94 -13.46 -19.42 -12.96
C GLY A 94 -15.01 -19.49 -13.05
N ARG A 95 -15.64 -20.49 -12.44
CA ARG A 95 -17.10 -20.70 -12.42
C ARG A 95 -17.71 -19.88 -11.26
N LEU A 96 -17.67 -18.55 -11.39
CA LEU A 96 -17.93 -17.64 -10.27
C LEU A 96 -19.39 -17.67 -9.79
N GLU A 97 -20.37 -17.79 -10.70
CA GLU A 97 -21.78 -17.86 -10.35
C GLU A 97 -22.12 -19.13 -9.55
N GLU A 98 -21.52 -20.25 -9.92
CA GLU A 98 -21.73 -21.53 -9.23
C GLU A 98 -20.99 -21.54 -7.87
N ALA A 99 -19.82 -20.87 -7.79
CA ALA A 99 -19.14 -20.66 -6.54
C ALA A 99 -20.00 -19.81 -5.58
N GLU A 100 -20.60 -18.71 -6.05
CA GLU A 100 -21.52 -17.89 -5.26
C GLU A 100 -22.70 -18.72 -4.73
N ALA A 101 -23.34 -19.50 -5.59
CA ALA A 101 -24.45 -20.37 -5.18
C ALA A 101 -24.03 -21.36 -4.08
N SER A 102 -22.84 -21.97 -4.21
CA SER A 102 -22.31 -22.92 -3.24
C SER A 102 -22.02 -22.25 -1.90
N TYR A 103 -21.42 -21.04 -1.88
CA TYR A 103 -21.18 -20.29 -0.64
C TYR A 103 -22.49 -19.83 0.02
N ARG A 104 -23.48 -19.38 -0.75
CA ARG A 104 -24.81 -19.03 -0.22
C ARG A 104 -25.50 -20.24 0.41
N GLN A 105 -25.38 -21.42 -0.21
CA GLN A 105 -25.90 -22.67 0.37
C GLN A 105 -25.17 -23.03 1.67
N ALA A 106 -23.85 -22.90 1.71
CA ALA A 106 -23.07 -23.11 2.93
C ALA A 106 -23.52 -22.20 4.08
N ILE A 107 -23.75 -20.90 3.78
CA ILE A 107 -24.25 -19.92 4.76
C ILE A 107 -25.68 -20.23 5.19
N LYS A 108 -26.55 -20.65 4.27
CA LYS A 108 -27.92 -21.07 4.60
C LYS A 108 -27.95 -22.25 5.57
N LEU A 109 -27.06 -23.23 5.38
CA LEU A 109 -26.95 -24.42 6.23
C LEU A 109 -26.26 -24.10 7.57
N LYS A 110 -25.28 -23.21 7.55
CA LYS A 110 -24.51 -22.81 8.74
C LYS A 110 -24.23 -21.31 8.70
N PRO A 111 -25.13 -20.45 9.24
CA PRO A 111 -25.01 -18.97 9.19
C PRO A 111 -23.79 -18.41 9.91
N ASP A 112 -23.22 -19.13 10.86
CA ASP A 112 -22.02 -18.77 11.63
C ASP A 112 -20.71 -19.25 11.00
N LEU A 113 -20.72 -19.72 9.74
CA LEU A 113 -19.52 -20.15 9.04
C LEU A 113 -18.77 -18.91 8.46
N ALA A 114 -17.91 -18.28 9.27
CA ALA A 114 -17.15 -17.09 8.91
C ALA A 114 -16.39 -17.25 7.58
N GLN A 115 -15.82 -18.42 7.31
CA GLN A 115 -15.09 -18.71 6.08
C GLN A 115 -15.97 -18.58 4.83
N ALA A 116 -17.24 -19.06 4.89
CA ALA A 116 -18.16 -18.96 3.76
C ALA A 116 -18.57 -17.52 3.47
N HIS A 117 -18.78 -16.69 4.51
CA HIS A 117 -19.01 -15.26 4.34
C HIS A 117 -17.82 -14.55 3.70
N SER A 118 -16.59 -14.83 4.14
CA SER A 118 -15.38 -14.26 3.56
C SER A 118 -15.21 -14.68 2.10
N ASN A 119 -15.40 -15.96 1.78
CA ASN A 119 -15.32 -16.48 0.40
C ASN A 119 -16.39 -15.86 -0.52
N LEU A 120 -17.62 -15.70 -0.03
CA LEU A 120 -18.69 -15.02 -0.73
C LEU A 120 -18.32 -13.56 -1.02
N GLY A 121 -17.74 -12.85 -0.05
CA GLY A 121 -17.24 -11.49 -0.22
C GLY A 121 -16.18 -11.38 -1.32
N VAL A 122 -15.29 -12.37 -1.45
CA VAL A 122 -14.31 -12.43 -2.54
C VAL A 122 -14.99 -12.52 -3.90
N ILE A 123 -16.00 -13.39 -4.07
CA ILE A 123 -16.77 -13.51 -5.32
C ILE A 123 -17.51 -12.21 -5.66
N MET A 124 -18.16 -11.59 -4.67
CA MET A 124 -18.84 -10.30 -4.87
C MET A 124 -17.88 -9.21 -5.34
N ARG A 125 -16.66 -9.17 -4.79
CA ARG A 125 -15.62 -8.24 -5.23
C ARG A 125 -15.18 -8.53 -6.68
N GLU A 126 -15.02 -9.78 -7.05
CA GLU A 126 -14.68 -10.18 -8.44
C GLU A 126 -15.78 -9.77 -9.44
N HIS A 127 -17.03 -9.80 -9.02
CA HIS A 127 -18.18 -9.27 -9.78
C HIS A 127 -18.31 -7.74 -9.73
N GLY A 128 -17.45 -7.02 -8.99
CA GLY A 128 -17.53 -5.55 -8.84
C GLY A 128 -18.60 -5.07 -7.86
N ARG A 129 -19.29 -5.97 -7.13
CA ARG A 129 -20.32 -5.66 -6.12
C ARG A 129 -19.64 -5.35 -4.77
N LEU A 130 -18.97 -4.18 -4.71
CA LEU A 130 -18.05 -3.86 -3.61
C LEU A 130 -18.74 -3.68 -2.27
N GLU A 131 -19.93 -3.07 -2.22
CA GLU A 131 -20.70 -2.84 -1.00
C GLU A 131 -21.18 -4.16 -0.40
N GLU A 132 -21.65 -5.09 -1.24
CA GLU A 132 -22.05 -6.43 -0.82
C GLU A 132 -20.83 -7.23 -0.33
N ALA A 133 -19.67 -7.10 -1.02
CA ALA A 133 -18.42 -7.71 -0.59
C ALA A 133 -18.01 -7.22 0.79
N CYS A 134 -18.03 -5.91 1.03
CA CYS A 134 -17.74 -5.34 2.36
C CYS A 134 -18.70 -5.87 3.42
N SER A 135 -19.99 -5.96 3.12
CA SER A 135 -21.00 -6.50 4.04
C SER A 135 -20.70 -7.97 4.41
N ALA A 136 -20.33 -8.79 3.43
CA ALA A 136 -19.97 -10.19 3.67
C ALA A 136 -18.69 -10.32 4.52
N PHE A 137 -17.66 -9.48 4.28
CA PHE A 137 -16.44 -9.45 5.09
C PHE A 137 -16.72 -8.99 6.52
N ILE A 138 -17.59 -8.00 6.72
CA ILE A 138 -18.02 -7.53 8.05
C ILE A 138 -18.69 -8.68 8.81
N GLN A 139 -19.56 -9.44 8.17
CA GLN A 139 -20.17 -10.64 8.80
C GLN A 139 -19.10 -11.67 9.19
N ALA A 140 -18.13 -11.94 8.31
CA ALA A 140 -17.02 -12.84 8.63
C ALA A 140 -16.20 -12.35 9.83
N ILE A 141 -15.90 -11.06 9.92
CA ILE A 141 -15.19 -10.41 11.03
C ILE A 141 -15.99 -10.49 12.33
N ASN A 142 -17.29 -10.21 12.29
CA ASN A 142 -18.16 -10.27 13.47
C ASN A 142 -18.25 -11.70 14.03
N LEU A 143 -18.27 -12.70 13.16
CA LEU A 143 -18.30 -14.13 13.54
C LEU A 143 -16.93 -14.62 14.03
N LYS A 144 -15.85 -14.06 13.51
CA LYS A 144 -14.47 -14.41 13.85
C LYS A 144 -13.61 -13.17 13.92
N PRO A 145 -13.48 -12.48 15.09
CA PRO A 145 -12.77 -11.21 15.24
C PRO A 145 -11.24 -11.27 14.97
N ASP A 146 -10.65 -12.45 14.97
CA ASP A 146 -9.23 -12.68 14.64
C ASP A 146 -9.01 -13.13 13.18
N PHE A 147 -10.01 -12.95 12.31
CA PHE A 147 -9.94 -13.41 10.91
C PHE A 147 -9.18 -12.41 10.03
N THR A 148 -7.86 -12.46 10.07
CA THR A 148 -6.92 -11.57 9.34
C THR A 148 -7.23 -11.43 7.85
N ASP A 149 -7.53 -12.56 7.15
CA ASP A 149 -7.84 -12.52 5.71
C ASP A 149 -9.14 -11.74 5.42
N ALA A 150 -10.12 -11.78 6.31
CA ALA A 150 -11.36 -11.02 6.14
C ALA A 150 -11.12 -9.51 6.27
N TYR A 151 -10.28 -9.07 7.22
CA TYR A 151 -9.85 -7.68 7.32
C TYR A 151 -9.06 -7.22 6.10
N ALA A 152 -8.13 -8.03 5.61
CA ALA A 152 -7.35 -7.71 4.41
C ALA A 152 -8.26 -7.55 3.18
N ASN A 153 -9.17 -8.49 2.97
CA ASN A 153 -10.13 -8.46 1.88
C ASN A 153 -11.12 -7.29 1.98
N PHE A 154 -11.59 -6.98 3.20
CA PHE A 154 -12.40 -5.79 3.48
C PHE A 154 -11.64 -4.53 3.10
N ALA A 155 -10.39 -4.36 3.57
CA ALA A 155 -9.57 -3.20 3.30
C ALA A 155 -9.32 -2.99 1.79
N ILE A 156 -9.02 -4.07 1.05
CA ILE A 156 -8.85 -4.05 -0.41
C ILE A 156 -10.15 -3.64 -1.13
N SER A 157 -11.30 -4.02 -0.60
CA SER A 157 -12.60 -3.71 -1.23
C SER A 157 -13.03 -2.27 -0.93
N ILE A 158 -12.95 -1.85 0.32
CA ILE A 158 -13.46 -0.55 0.77
C ILE A 158 -12.66 0.63 0.21
N LYS A 159 -11.37 0.47 -0.09
CA LYS A 159 -10.54 1.56 -0.66
C LYS A 159 -11.07 2.09 -2.00
N LYS A 160 -11.86 1.29 -2.72
CA LYS A 160 -12.50 1.69 -4.00
C LYS A 160 -13.86 2.36 -3.80
N ILE A 161 -14.45 2.31 -2.60
CA ILE A 161 -15.78 2.86 -2.31
C ILE A 161 -15.66 4.36 -1.98
N ARG A 162 -16.63 5.14 -2.45
CA ARG A 162 -16.85 6.53 -2.04
C ARG A 162 -18.24 6.63 -1.44
N PHE A 163 -18.28 6.92 -0.14
CA PHE A 163 -19.54 7.00 0.62
C PHE A 163 -20.30 8.28 0.29
N THR A 164 -21.60 8.16 0.19
CA THR A 164 -22.55 9.27 0.03
C THR A 164 -23.42 9.48 1.28
N LEU A 165 -23.30 8.59 2.26
CA LEU A 165 -24.04 8.62 3.52
C LEU A 165 -23.11 8.23 4.68
N SER A 166 -23.45 8.69 5.88
CA SER A 166 -22.76 8.30 7.11
C SER A 166 -23.00 6.82 7.44
N ASN A 167 -21.94 6.12 7.89
CA ASN A 167 -22.03 4.76 8.41
C ASN A 167 -21.02 4.56 9.55
N ILE A 168 -21.39 4.99 10.74
CA ILE A 168 -20.55 4.92 11.94
C ILE A 168 -20.22 3.47 12.37
N LYS A 169 -21.01 2.48 11.92
CA LYS A 169 -20.74 1.05 12.23
C LYS A 169 -19.45 0.55 11.61
N LEU A 170 -18.92 1.25 10.60
CA LEU A 170 -17.64 0.92 9.96
C LEU A 170 -16.42 1.41 10.77
N TYR A 171 -16.60 2.39 11.67
CA TYR A 171 -15.49 3.03 12.38
C TYR A 171 -14.61 2.03 13.16
N PRO A 172 -15.15 1.11 13.98
CA PRO A 172 -14.30 0.16 14.71
C PRO A 172 -13.44 -0.73 13.81
N ILE A 173 -14.01 -1.19 12.69
CA ILE A 173 -13.29 -2.05 11.73
C ILE A 173 -12.19 -1.24 11.00
N LEU A 174 -12.50 -0.01 10.58
CA LEU A 174 -11.53 0.88 9.92
C LEU A 174 -10.39 1.28 10.88
N ILE A 175 -10.71 1.56 12.16
CA ILE A 175 -9.72 1.83 13.19
C ILE A 175 -8.82 0.61 13.39
N HIS A 176 -9.38 -0.60 13.46
CA HIS A 176 -8.60 -1.83 13.57
C HIS A 176 -7.65 -1.99 12.37
N VAL A 177 -8.14 -1.76 11.15
CA VAL A 177 -7.33 -1.84 9.92
C VAL A 177 -6.19 -0.81 9.93
N LEU A 178 -6.45 0.43 10.37
CA LEU A 178 -5.41 1.48 10.48
C LEU A 178 -4.40 1.17 11.58
N ASN A 179 -4.83 0.62 12.73
CA ASN A 179 -3.92 0.29 13.84
C ASN A 179 -3.03 -0.92 13.54
N THR A 180 -3.56 -1.93 12.87
CA THR A 180 -2.79 -3.12 12.48
C THR A 180 -1.74 -2.79 11.43
N GLY A 181 -2.04 -1.84 10.51
CA GLY A 181 -1.07 -1.25 9.59
C GLY A 181 -0.56 -2.15 8.46
N ASN A 182 -0.97 -3.42 8.40
CA ASN A 182 -0.37 -4.43 7.51
C ASN A 182 -1.25 -4.85 6.34
N TYR A 183 -2.53 -4.43 6.28
CA TYR A 183 -3.45 -4.91 5.24
C TYR A 183 -3.35 -4.16 3.93
N VAL A 184 -3.37 -2.84 3.98
CA VAL A 184 -3.23 -1.91 2.85
C VAL A 184 -2.54 -0.64 3.34
N ARG A 185 -2.00 0.15 2.42
CA ARG A 185 -1.43 1.46 2.78
C ARG A 185 -2.54 2.39 3.25
N PRO A 186 -2.38 3.11 4.38
CA PRO A 186 -3.38 4.06 4.85
C PRO A 186 -3.75 5.13 3.81
N SER A 187 -2.79 5.59 3.01
CA SER A 187 -3.03 6.54 1.91
C SER A 187 -3.99 6.03 0.84
N GLU A 188 -4.08 4.71 0.63
CA GLU A 188 -5.07 4.11 -0.28
C GLU A 188 -6.48 4.07 0.33
N LEU A 189 -6.59 4.00 1.66
CA LEU A 189 -7.88 4.04 2.39
C LEU A 189 -8.38 5.46 2.61
N ALA A 190 -7.49 6.44 2.71
CA ALA A 190 -7.82 7.81 3.07
C ALA A 190 -8.96 8.40 2.23
N PRO A 191 -9.00 8.29 0.89
CA PRO A 191 -10.10 8.85 0.10
C PRO A 191 -11.48 8.22 0.43
N SER A 192 -11.51 6.93 0.78
CA SER A 192 -12.74 6.24 1.20
C SER A 192 -13.17 6.70 2.59
N ILE A 193 -12.25 6.71 3.55
CA ILE A 193 -12.51 7.14 4.94
C ILE A 193 -12.94 8.62 4.97
N LEU A 194 -12.27 9.50 4.21
CA LEU A 194 -12.63 10.91 4.14
C LEU A 194 -14.04 11.12 3.53
N SER A 195 -14.40 10.34 2.50
CA SER A 195 -15.76 10.38 1.96
C SER A 195 -16.80 9.96 3.00
N LEU A 196 -16.50 9.00 3.87
CA LEU A 196 -17.36 8.56 4.96
C LEU A 196 -17.48 9.66 6.05
N LEU A 197 -16.34 10.22 6.47
CA LEU A 197 -16.28 11.28 7.48
C LEU A 197 -16.97 12.57 7.05
N LYS A 198 -16.96 12.93 5.75
CA LYS A 198 -17.70 14.10 5.24
C LYS A 198 -19.20 14.03 5.49
N HIS A 199 -19.76 12.84 5.66
CA HIS A 199 -21.16 12.63 6.00
C HIS A 199 -21.42 12.42 7.50
N ASP A 200 -20.36 12.42 8.33
CA ASP A 200 -20.50 12.37 9.78
C ASP A 200 -21.15 13.67 10.28
N PRO A 201 -22.19 13.59 11.13
CA PRO A 201 -22.89 14.77 11.63
C PRO A 201 -22.00 15.79 12.34
N LEU A 202 -20.91 15.33 12.99
CA LEU A 202 -19.98 16.20 13.70
C LEU A 202 -19.07 16.99 12.75
N ILE A 203 -18.67 16.41 11.62
CA ILE A 203 -17.76 17.04 10.66
C ILE A 203 -18.50 17.80 9.57
N LYS A 204 -19.62 17.29 9.08
CA LYS A 204 -20.34 17.85 7.94
C LYS A 204 -20.58 19.36 8.08
N ASN A 205 -21.04 19.79 9.24
CA ASN A 205 -21.29 21.19 9.50
C ASN A 205 -20.02 22.04 9.63
N LEU A 206 -18.91 21.43 10.09
CA LEU A 206 -17.62 22.12 10.24
C LEU A 206 -16.96 22.38 8.89
N LEU A 207 -17.02 21.42 7.95
CA LEU A 207 -16.43 21.56 6.63
C LEU A 207 -17.21 22.53 5.71
N LEU A 208 -18.50 22.74 5.97
CA LEU A 208 -19.36 23.64 5.18
C LEU A 208 -19.31 25.10 5.65
N LYS A 209 -18.78 25.37 6.84
CA LYS A 209 -18.66 26.75 7.36
C LYS A 209 -17.63 27.54 6.55
N GLU A 210 -18.07 28.60 5.87
CA GLU A 210 -17.18 29.54 5.19
C GLU A 210 -16.35 30.36 6.19
N ASN A 211 -16.98 30.78 7.29
CA ASN A 211 -16.33 31.46 8.41
C ASN A 211 -16.05 30.46 9.52
N PHE A 212 -14.79 30.15 9.69
CA PHE A 212 -14.29 29.28 10.75
C PHE A 212 -14.46 29.95 12.13
N ALA A 213 -14.29 29.21 13.22
CA ALA A 213 -14.48 29.68 14.59
C ALA A 213 -14.03 31.15 14.78
N THR A 214 -14.97 31.99 15.17
CA THR A 214 -14.73 33.43 15.34
C THR A 214 -14.26 33.80 16.76
N ASN A 215 -14.33 32.82 17.69
CA ASN A 215 -13.95 33.01 19.08
C ASN A 215 -13.46 31.67 19.71
N LEU A 216 -12.78 31.82 20.86
CA LEU A 216 -12.23 30.72 21.65
C LEU A 216 -13.27 29.70 22.13
N LYS A 217 -14.48 30.16 22.49
CA LYS A 217 -15.55 29.27 22.97
C LYS A 217 -15.98 28.30 21.84
N GLU A 218 -16.10 28.81 20.63
CA GLU A 218 -16.44 28.00 19.47
C GLU A 218 -15.29 27.02 19.12
N ALA A 219 -14.04 27.48 19.19
CA ALA A 219 -12.87 26.65 18.97
C ALA A 219 -12.80 25.48 19.96
N ASN A 220 -12.98 25.74 21.25
CA ASN A 220 -13.02 24.70 22.29
C ASN A 220 -14.16 23.70 22.06
N SER A 221 -15.36 24.18 21.66
CA SER A 221 -16.48 23.30 21.31
C SER A 221 -16.18 22.40 20.11
N ILE A 222 -15.49 22.92 19.09
CA ILE A 222 -15.04 22.16 17.93
C ILE A 222 -14.02 21.09 18.36
N ILE A 223 -13.01 21.44 19.13
CA ILE A 223 -11.96 20.51 19.62
C ILE A 223 -12.60 19.39 20.43
N SER A 224 -13.50 19.72 21.36
CA SER A 224 -14.22 18.73 22.17
C SER A 224 -15.12 17.80 21.32
N SER A 225 -15.66 18.30 20.21
CA SER A 225 -16.43 17.49 19.26
C SER A 225 -15.54 16.58 18.42
N LEU A 226 -14.39 17.08 17.98
CA LEU A 226 -13.41 16.32 17.20
C LEU A 226 -12.78 15.21 18.01
N ASP A 227 -12.57 15.40 19.32
CA ASP A 227 -12.02 14.37 20.22
C ASP A 227 -12.83 13.08 20.20
N LYS A 228 -14.13 13.15 19.92
CA LYS A 228 -15.03 12.00 19.76
C LYS A 228 -14.85 11.25 18.42
N LEU A 229 -14.15 11.83 17.46
CA LEU A 229 -13.96 11.27 16.13
C LEU A 229 -12.67 10.45 16.05
N THR A 230 -12.64 9.36 16.79
CA THR A 230 -11.47 8.47 16.90
C THR A 230 -10.95 8.01 15.53
N LEU A 231 -11.83 7.74 14.55
CA LEU A 231 -11.42 7.35 13.20
C LEU A 231 -10.60 8.45 12.50
N LEU A 232 -10.99 9.74 12.66
CA LEU A 232 -10.22 10.85 12.11
C LEU A 232 -8.82 10.93 12.75
N HIS A 233 -8.75 10.81 14.07
CA HIS A 233 -7.48 10.84 14.80
C HIS A 233 -6.54 9.71 14.37
N HIS A 234 -7.03 8.49 14.18
CA HIS A 234 -6.22 7.38 13.67
C HIS A 234 -5.74 7.64 12.24
N LEU A 235 -6.58 8.19 11.37
CA LEU A 235 -6.22 8.46 9.98
C LEU A 235 -5.12 9.54 9.87
N ILE A 236 -5.29 10.68 10.53
CA ILE A 236 -4.36 11.82 10.41
C ILE A 236 -2.96 11.54 10.94
N ARG A 237 -2.82 10.58 11.86
CA ARG A 237 -1.51 10.16 12.39
C ARG A 237 -0.71 9.32 11.40
N VAL A 238 -1.35 8.61 10.47
CA VAL A 238 -0.70 7.58 9.66
C VAL A 238 -0.55 7.94 8.18
N CYS A 239 -1.28 8.95 7.68
CA CYS A 239 -1.10 9.42 6.30
C CYS A 239 -1.57 10.87 6.12
N PRO A 240 -1.07 11.57 5.06
CA PRO A 240 -1.63 12.83 4.60
C PRO A 240 -3.09 12.65 4.18
N LEU A 241 -3.89 13.71 4.29
CA LEU A 241 -5.29 13.71 3.90
C LEU A 241 -5.46 14.26 2.48
N PRO A 242 -5.79 13.44 1.47
CA PRO A 242 -5.96 13.89 0.09
C PRO A 242 -7.33 14.58 -0.13
N ASP A 243 -7.56 15.69 0.58
CA ASP A 243 -8.81 16.45 0.52
C ASP A 243 -8.65 17.91 0.95
N LEU A 244 -8.92 18.84 0.04
CA LEU A 244 -8.74 20.27 0.27
C LEU A 244 -9.69 20.88 1.33
N GLN A 245 -10.86 20.28 1.58
CA GLN A 245 -11.77 20.79 2.62
C GLN A 245 -11.21 20.47 4.02
N PHE A 246 -10.69 19.23 4.21
CA PHE A 246 -9.99 18.88 5.44
C PHE A 246 -8.70 19.68 5.61
N GLU A 247 -7.94 19.89 4.54
CA GLU A 247 -6.75 20.75 4.59
C GLU A 247 -7.09 22.16 5.05
N LYS A 248 -8.07 22.82 4.41
CA LYS A 248 -8.54 24.14 4.79
C LYS A 248 -8.97 24.19 6.27
N PHE A 249 -9.68 23.14 6.71
CA PHE A 249 -10.09 23.01 8.10
C PHE A 249 -8.88 22.98 9.05
N PHE A 250 -7.89 22.11 8.81
CA PHE A 250 -6.73 21.98 9.69
C PHE A 250 -5.80 23.21 9.63
N VAL A 251 -5.64 23.84 8.46
CA VAL A 251 -4.90 25.10 8.32
C VAL A 251 -5.54 26.20 9.18
N ASN A 252 -6.85 26.34 9.12
CA ASN A 252 -7.56 27.34 9.92
C ASN A 252 -7.49 27.05 11.43
N MET A 253 -7.65 25.78 11.86
CA MET A 253 -7.50 25.39 13.27
C MET A 253 -6.08 25.69 13.76
N ARG A 254 -5.05 25.34 12.99
CA ARG A 254 -3.67 25.58 13.33
C ARG A 254 -3.40 27.07 13.52
N SER A 255 -3.86 27.91 12.59
CA SER A 255 -3.71 29.36 12.64
C SER A 255 -4.43 29.98 13.85
N LEU A 256 -5.67 29.56 14.12
CA LEU A 256 -6.45 30.02 15.26
C LEU A 256 -5.80 29.66 16.60
N ILE A 257 -5.26 28.45 16.73
CA ILE A 257 -4.58 28.00 17.93
C ILE A 257 -3.28 28.81 18.14
N LEU A 258 -2.48 29.00 17.10
CA LEU A 258 -1.24 29.78 17.20
C LEU A 258 -1.52 31.23 17.65
N THR A 259 -2.53 31.88 17.08
CA THR A 259 -2.87 33.29 17.40
C THR A 259 -3.45 33.48 18.81
N ASN A 260 -3.97 32.42 19.41
CA ASN A 260 -4.64 32.49 20.72
C ASN A 260 -4.06 31.49 21.75
N LEU A 261 -2.83 31.04 21.56
CA LEU A 261 -2.25 29.91 22.28
C LEU A 261 -2.29 30.07 23.80
N ASP A 262 -1.98 31.27 24.30
CA ASP A 262 -1.97 31.55 25.74
C ASP A 262 -3.37 31.51 26.38
N ASN A 263 -4.41 31.76 25.57
CA ASN A 263 -5.81 31.77 26.01
C ASN A 263 -6.45 30.38 26.03
N PHE A 264 -5.81 29.35 25.45
CA PHE A 264 -6.29 27.99 25.55
C PHE A 264 -5.85 27.33 26.84
N GLU A 265 -6.77 26.71 27.55
CA GLU A 265 -6.46 25.84 28.68
C GLU A 265 -5.88 24.51 28.20
N SER A 266 -4.90 23.99 28.95
CA SER A 266 -4.26 22.69 28.63
C SER A 266 -5.15 21.50 29.05
N THR A 267 -6.41 21.45 28.56
CA THR A 267 -7.29 20.32 28.84
C THR A 267 -6.81 19.05 28.13
N PRO A 268 -7.17 17.85 28.63
CA PRO A 268 -6.79 16.58 27.97
C PRO A 268 -7.21 16.54 26.50
N GLU A 269 -8.40 17.00 26.15
CA GLU A 269 -8.94 17.03 24.78
C GLU A 269 -8.11 17.97 23.89
N PHE A 270 -7.73 19.14 24.42
CA PHE A 270 -6.91 20.10 23.68
C PHE A 270 -5.50 19.54 23.41
N ILE A 271 -4.86 18.97 24.43
CA ILE A 271 -3.54 18.34 24.28
C ILE A 271 -3.60 17.14 23.34
N HIS A 272 -4.67 16.32 23.40
CA HIS A 272 -4.87 15.21 22.47
C HIS A 272 -5.05 15.70 21.03
N PHE A 273 -5.87 16.74 20.82
CA PHE A 273 -6.05 17.33 19.50
C PHE A 273 -4.73 17.90 18.94
N LEU A 274 -3.99 18.68 19.74
CA LEU A 274 -2.67 19.23 19.33
C LEU A 274 -1.64 18.15 19.05
N SER A 275 -1.62 17.08 19.83
CA SER A 275 -0.75 15.92 19.57
C SER A 275 -1.03 15.30 18.21
N ASN A 276 -2.30 15.07 17.90
CA ASN A 276 -2.70 14.54 16.60
C ASN A 276 -2.40 15.51 15.44
N LEU A 277 -2.62 16.81 15.65
CA LEU A 277 -2.30 17.84 14.65
C LEU A 277 -0.80 17.93 14.38
N SER A 278 0.04 17.86 15.42
CA SER A 278 1.50 17.88 15.27
C SER A 278 2.00 16.64 14.52
N LEU A 279 1.48 15.45 14.84
CA LEU A 279 1.77 14.22 14.10
C LEU A 279 1.31 14.29 12.65
N HIS A 280 0.14 14.89 12.40
CA HIS A 280 -0.35 15.09 11.05
C HIS A 280 0.53 16.03 10.22
N CYS A 281 0.92 17.17 10.79
CA CYS A 281 1.82 18.12 10.13
C CYS A 281 3.21 17.52 9.88
N PHE A 282 3.70 16.65 10.76
CA PHE A 282 4.93 15.89 10.53
C PHE A 282 4.75 14.85 9.40
N THR A 283 3.61 14.17 9.37
CA THR A 283 3.31 13.13 8.37
C THR A 283 3.12 13.72 6.96
N ASN A 284 2.52 14.91 6.83
CA ASN A 284 2.40 15.64 5.57
C ASN A 284 3.61 16.52 5.25
N GLU A 285 4.68 16.44 6.09
CA GLU A 285 5.95 17.14 5.92
C GLU A 285 5.77 18.67 5.87
N TYR A 286 4.83 19.17 6.67
CA TYR A 286 4.55 20.62 6.80
C TYR A 286 4.18 21.29 5.48
N ILE A 287 3.53 20.60 4.55
CA ILE A 287 3.12 21.13 3.24
C ILE A 287 2.14 22.30 3.32
N TYR A 288 1.46 22.48 4.43
CA TYR A 288 0.47 23.53 4.61
C TYR A 288 1.06 24.92 4.48
N PHE A 289 0.34 25.79 3.76
CA PHE A 289 0.76 27.18 3.60
C PHE A 289 0.82 27.90 4.95
N GLU A 290 1.81 28.75 5.12
CA GLU A 290 2.06 29.57 6.31
C GLU A 290 2.02 31.04 5.89
N LYS A 291 1.22 31.86 6.61
CA LYS A 291 1.12 33.29 6.38
C LYS A 291 2.28 34.04 7.06
N ASP A 292 2.64 35.20 6.55
CA ASP A 292 3.74 36.02 7.11
C ASP A 292 3.51 36.36 8.61
N GLU A 293 2.25 36.55 9.01
CA GLU A 293 1.86 36.80 10.41
C GLU A 293 2.12 35.56 11.30
N GLU A 294 1.78 34.37 10.79
CA GLU A 294 2.05 33.09 11.48
C GLU A 294 3.55 32.89 11.65
N THR A 295 4.35 33.18 10.60
CA THR A 295 5.84 33.07 10.65
C THR A 295 6.42 33.93 11.76
N LYS A 296 5.91 35.15 11.98
CA LYS A 296 6.35 36.01 13.10
C LYS A 296 5.98 35.43 14.46
N LEU A 297 4.76 34.94 14.62
CA LEU A 297 4.30 34.32 15.88
C LEU A 297 5.11 33.06 16.20
N ILE A 298 5.38 32.23 15.20
CA ILE A 298 6.19 31.02 15.36
C ILE A 298 7.60 31.37 15.82
N LYS A 299 8.22 32.39 15.21
CA LYS A 299 9.55 32.85 15.62
C LYS A 299 9.59 33.33 17.05
N ASN A 300 8.54 34.02 17.52
CA ASN A 300 8.40 34.42 18.91
C ASN A 300 8.28 33.21 19.83
N LEU A 301 7.45 32.22 19.46
CA LEU A 301 7.26 30.97 20.19
C LEU A 301 8.57 30.16 20.27
N GLU A 302 9.32 30.07 19.17
CA GLU A 302 10.65 29.43 19.14
C GLU A 302 11.62 30.08 20.13
N ASN A 303 11.66 31.43 20.16
CA ASN A 303 12.52 32.19 21.06
C ASN A 303 12.11 31.98 22.54
N GLU A 304 10.79 32.02 22.82
CA GLU A 304 10.26 31.80 24.17
C GLU A 304 10.64 30.40 24.69
N ILE A 305 10.39 29.34 23.91
CA ILE A 305 10.75 27.97 24.28
C ILE A 305 12.26 27.86 24.53
N THR A 306 13.06 28.41 23.61
CA THR A 306 14.53 28.37 23.73
C THR A 306 15.02 29.05 24.99
N GLN A 307 14.45 30.22 25.35
CA GLN A 307 14.81 30.96 26.56
C GLN A 307 14.39 30.23 27.84
N SER A 308 13.20 29.62 27.88
CA SER A 308 12.72 28.82 29.01
C SER A 308 13.69 27.67 29.29
N ILE A 309 14.01 26.91 28.25
CA ILE A 309 14.94 25.76 28.41
C ILE A 309 16.36 26.20 28.78
N ALA A 310 16.84 27.35 28.29
CA ALA A 310 18.12 27.89 28.66
C ALA A 310 18.18 28.28 30.18
N LYS A 311 17.03 28.66 30.74
CA LYS A 311 16.86 28.92 32.19
C LYS A 311 16.58 27.66 33.01
N SER A 312 16.59 26.46 32.38
CA SER A 312 16.18 25.18 33.00
C SER A 312 14.71 25.13 33.41
N GLU A 313 13.87 25.93 32.77
CA GLU A 313 12.41 25.90 32.92
C GLU A 313 11.80 25.01 31.82
N GLN A 314 10.79 24.20 32.16
CA GLN A 314 10.07 23.38 31.17
C GLN A 314 8.92 24.15 30.53
N PRO A 315 8.89 24.31 29.19
CA PRO A 315 7.76 24.91 28.51
C PRO A 315 6.51 24.05 28.65
N GLU A 316 5.33 24.68 28.62
CA GLU A 316 4.07 23.94 28.58
C GLU A 316 3.96 23.05 27.33
N ALA A 317 3.39 21.84 27.49
CA ALA A 317 3.19 20.90 26.37
C ALA A 317 2.46 21.53 25.18
N LYS A 318 1.45 22.40 25.42
CA LYS A 318 0.69 23.09 24.35
C LYS A 318 1.61 23.96 23.46
N LYS A 319 2.63 24.61 24.03
CA LYS A 319 3.58 25.45 23.28
C LYS A 319 4.47 24.62 22.38
N ILE A 320 5.00 23.49 22.92
CA ILE A 320 5.79 22.56 22.13
C ILE A 320 5.00 21.91 21.01
N LEU A 321 3.77 21.45 21.29
CA LEU A 321 2.89 20.83 20.28
C LEU A 321 2.43 21.82 19.21
N CYS A 322 2.15 23.08 19.60
CA CYS A 322 1.84 24.13 18.64
C CYS A 322 3.04 24.38 17.71
N LEU A 323 4.26 24.53 18.23
CA LEU A 323 5.47 24.63 17.43
C LEU A 323 5.67 23.41 16.54
N ALA A 324 5.46 22.20 17.08
CA ALA A 324 5.55 20.94 16.34
C ALA A 324 4.56 20.81 15.18
N SER A 325 3.47 21.60 15.18
CA SER A 325 2.53 21.68 14.06
C SER A 325 3.03 22.52 12.88
N TYR A 326 4.16 23.23 13.06
CA TYR A 326 4.76 24.09 12.05
C TYR A 326 6.21 23.74 11.73
N ARG A 327 6.95 23.15 12.68
CA ARG A 327 8.41 22.92 12.61
C ARG A 327 8.79 21.53 13.09
N GLN A 328 9.86 21.02 12.54
CA GLN A 328 10.45 19.72 12.90
C GLN A 328 11.20 19.85 14.23
N LEU A 329 10.68 19.25 15.31
CA LEU A 329 11.28 19.39 16.67
C LEU A 329 12.72 18.88 16.75
N TYR A 330 13.06 17.82 16.03
CA TYR A 330 14.41 17.22 16.07
C TYR A 330 15.53 18.13 15.52
N GLN A 331 15.19 19.25 14.90
CA GLN A 331 16.17 20.23 14.42
C GLN A 331 16.66 21.17 15.51
N TYR A 332 15.95 21.28 16.63
CA TYR A 332 16.33 22.14 17.74
C TYR A 332 17.28 21.44 18.69
N ASN A 333 18.40 22.08 19.06
CA ASN A 333 19.40 21.54 19.97
C ASN A 333 18.87 21.20 21.36
N TRP A 334 17.76 21.82 21.76
CA TRP A 334 17.10 21.61 23.03
C TRP A 334 16.06 20.47 23.02
N CYS A 335 15.71 19.90 21.88
CA CYS A 335 14.59 18.96 21.79
C CYS A 335 14.70 17.73 22.71
N LYS A 336 15.94 17.27 22.98
CA LYS A 336 16.19 16.16 23.93
C LYS A 336 16.00 16.54 25.39
N LYS A 337 15.91 17.84 25.71
CA LYS A 337 15.74 18.35 27.08
C LYS A 337 14.28 18.59 27.44
N ILE A 338 13.34 18.29 26.53
CA ILE A 338 11.91 18.50 26.75
C ILE A 338 11.36 17.33 27.56
N GLU A 339 10.86 17.63 28.77
CA GLU A 339 10.15 16.71 29.66
C GLU A 339 8.63 16.78 29.46
N ALA A 340 8.12 17.92 28.97
CA ALA A 340 6.69 18.15 28.75
C ALA A 340 6.01 17.14 27.81
N LEU A 341 6.80 16.40 27.01
CA LEU A 341 6.32 15.34 26.09
C LEU A 341 6.50 13.93 26.65
N ASP A 342 6.98 13.73 27.86
CA ASP A 342 7.30 12.39 28.40
C ASP A 342 6.05 11.50 28.49
N ASN A 343 4.88 12.07 28.77
CA ASN A 343 3.61 11.36 28.77
C ASN A 343 2.96 11.22 27.37
N LEU A 344 3.54 11.85 26.33
CA LEU A 344 3.08 11.83 24.96
C LEU A 344 4.00 10.95 24.11
N ILE A 345 4.07 9.66 24.46
CA ILE A 345 5.04 8.68 23.96
C ILE A 345 5.16 8.68 22.43
N GLU A 346 4.03 8.61 21.71
CA GLU A 346 4.03 8.58 20.24
C GLU A 346 4.58 9.88 19.63
N VAL A 347 4.24 11.02 20.21
CA VAL A 347 4.72 12.34 19.74
C VAL A 347 6.23 12.43 19.93
N LYS A 348 6.74 12.13 21.13
CA LYS A 348 8.17 12.15 21.43
C LYS A 348 8.94 11.19 20.53
N PHE A 349 8.45 9.96 20.41
CA PHE A 349 9.05 8.94 19.57
C PHE A 349 9.16 9.40 18.11
N ARG A 350 8.04 9.78 17.49
CA ARG A 350 8.00 10.08 16.05
C ARG A 350 8.64 11.43 15.69
N LEU A 351 8.48 12.46 16.51
CA LEU A 351 8.98 13.80 16.20
C LEU A 351 10.44 14.03 16.62
N ILE A 352 10.97 13.18 17.50
CA ILE A 352 12.32 13.36 18.05
C ILE A 352 13.16 12.09 17.88
N GLU A 353 12.74 10.95 18.42
CA GLU A 353 13.58 9.75 18.53
C GLU A 353 13.82 9.06 17.19
N GLU A 354 12.76 8.87 16.36
CA GLU A 354 12.90 8.28 15.02
C GLU A 354 13.92 9.04 14.15
N PRO A 355 13.84 10.39 14.00
CA PRO A 355 14.83 11.14 13.21
C PRO A 355 16.27 11.02 13.74
N TYR A 356 16.46 10.93 15.05
CA TYR A 356 17.80 10.69 15.61
C TYR A 356 18.32 9.29 15.33
N THR A 357 17.45 8.29 15.40
CA THR A 357 17.78 6.91 15.03
C THR A 357 18.19 6.83 13.54
N GLU A 358 17.45 7.50 12.66
CA GLU A 358 17.79 7.59 11.23
C GLU A 358 19.19 8.21 11.03
N LYS A 359 19.50 9.31 11.71
CA LYS A 359 20.84 9.94 11.65
C LYS A 359 21.96 9.00 12.10
N ALA A 360 21.73 8.16 13.10
CA ALA A 360 22.70 7.18 13.55
C ALA A 360 22.90 6.05 12.52
N ILE A 361 21.81 5.55 11.92
CA ILE A 361 21.82 4.47 10.91
C ILE A 361 22.63 4.86 9.67
N VAL A 362 22.68 6.15 9.28
CA VAL A 362 23.42 6.62 8.08
C VAL A 362 24.86 6.07 8.06
N THR A 363 25.54 6.05 9.20
CA THR A 363 26.94 5.60 9.29
C THR A 363 27.12 4.08 9.13
N GLU A 364 26.05 3.31 9.21
CA GLU A 364 26.06 1.85 9.10
C GLU A 364 25.76 1.35 7.68
N ILE A 365 25.35 2.24 6.78
CA ILE A 365 24.97 1.87 5.41
C ILE A 365 26.22 1.81 4.55
N PRO A 366 26.53 0.64 3.93
CA PRO A 366 27.68 0.53 3.02
C PRO A 366 27.49 1.38 1.78
N ILE A 367 28.61 1.84 1.20
CA ILE A 367 28.65 2.72 0.03
C ILE A 367 29.41 1.99 -1.09
N LEU A 368 28.84 1.97 -2.31
CA LEU A 368 29.45 1.39 -3.50
C LEU A 368 29.85 2.49 -4.50
N GLY A 369 31.14 2.80 -4.55
CA GLY A 369 31.66 3.78 -5.49
C GLY A 369 31.26 5.21 -5.19
N GLU A 370 31.71 6.14 -6.04
CA GLU A 370 31.40 7.57 -5.95
C GLU A 370 30.25 7.94 -6.90
N ILE A 371 29.33 8.78 -6.42
CA ILE A 371 28.26 9.35 -7.23
C ILE A 371 28.84 10.57 -7.97
N SER A 372 29.26 10.38 -9.21
CA SER A 372 29.96 11.38 -10.01
C SER A 372 29.11 11.97 -11.16
N ASP A 373 27.97 11.37 -11.47
CA ASP A 373 27.04 11.91 -12.48
C ASP A 373 26.34 13.16 -11.93
N SER A 374 26.26 14.20 -12.74
CA SER A 374 25.75 15.52 -12.31
C SER A 374 24.24 15.51 -12.02
N VAL A 375 23.46 14.70 -12.74
CA VAL A 375 22.02 14.54 -12.51
C VAL A 375 21.81 13.68 -11.28
N SER A 376 22.51 12.55 -11.17
CA SER A 376 22.47 11.68 -9.96
C SER A 376 22.82 12.45 -8.69
N SER A 377 23.82 13.37 -8.73
CA SER A 377 24.18 14.20 -7.58
C SER A 377 23.05 15.13 -7.16
N LYS A 378 22.41 15.82 -8.10
CA LYS A 378 21.27 16.72 -7.83
C LYS A 378 20.03 15.94 -7.33
N VAL A 379 19.77 14.77 -7.90
CA VAL A 379 18.69 13.88 -7.45
C VAL A 379 18.97 13.37 -6.02
N ARG A 380 20.22 13.00 -5.74
CA ARG A 380 20.63 12.66 -4.38
C ARG A 380 20.38 13.82 -3.41
N GLU A 381 20.82 15.03 -3.72
CA GLU A 381 20.61 16.23 -2.88
C GLU A 381 19.12 16.44 -2.58
N GLN A 382 18.25 16.31 -3.60
CA GLN A 382 16.80 16.42 -3.42
C GLN A 382 16.25 15.41 -2.41
N TYR A 383 16.69 14.14 -2.48
CA TYR A 383 16.18 13.07 -1.59
C TYR A 383 16.93 13.00 -0.25
N GLU A 384 18.13 13.58 -0.12
CA GLU A 384 18.76 13.81 1.19
C GLU A 384 17.99 14.86 1.99
N GLU A 385 17.47 15.89 1.32
CA GLU A 385 16.66 16.94 1.93
C GLU A 385 15.24 16.44 2.28
N ASN A 386 14.60 15.74 1.33
CA ASN A 386 13.25 15.20 1.47
C ASN A 386 13.19 13.73 1.05
N PRO A 387 13.46 12.78 1.96
CA PRO A 387 13.34 11.34 1.69
C PRO A 387 11.96 10.98 1.15
N TYR A 388 11.91 10.25 0.01
CA TYR A 388 10.65 9.99 -0.72
C TYR A 388 10.43 8.49 -1.00
N PRO A 389 9.17 8.05 -0.94
CA PRO A 389 8.02 8.68 -0.28
C PRO A 389 8.13 8.53 1.25
N ARG A 390 7.68 9.52 2.03
CA ARG A 390 7.58 9.34 3.48
C ARG A 390 6.28 8.59 3.83
N TRP A 391 6.37 7.58 4.68
CA TRP A 391 5.24 6.73 5.04
C TRP A 391 5.34 6.23 6.49
N VAL A 392 4.21 5.96 7.12
CA VAL A 392 4.15 5.46 8.50
C VAL A 392 3.93 3.95 8.51
N GLN A 393 3.00 3.47 7.68
CA GLN A 393 2.58 2.09 7.60
C GLN A 393 2.53 1.61 6.14
N ILE A 394 2.69 0.30 5.94
CA ILE A 394 2.72 -0.34 4.63
C ILE A 394 1.84 -1.61 4.64
N GLY A 395 1.06 -1.81 3.57
CA GLY A 395 0.39 -3.09 3.37
C GLY A 395 1.39 -4.16 2.95
N LEU A 396 1.40 -5.28 3.66
CA LEU A 396 2.24 -6.43 3.35
C LEU A 396 1.39 -7.64 2.97
N PRO A 397 1.88 -8.55 2.11
CA PRO A 397 1.16 -9.79 1.82
C PRO A 397 1.07 -10.67 3.07
N SER A 398 -0.07 -11.31 3.26
CA SER A 398 -0.27 -12.25 4.38
C SER A 398 0.59 -13.51 4.27
N LYS A 399 1.07 -13.84 3.06
CA LYS A 399 1.92 -14.99 2.76
C LYS A 399 2.83 -14.69 1.60
N ALA A 400 4.11 -15.03 1.75
CA ALA A 400 5.07 -15.02 0.65
C ALA A 400 4.72 -16.10 -0.39
N LYS A 401 5.14 -15.89 -1.64
CA LYS A 401 4.82 -16.70 -2.81
C LYS A 401 6.08 -17.13 -3.56
N LEU A 402 6.02 -18.28 -4.21
CA LEU A 402 7.01 -18.69 -5.18
C LEU A 402 6.95 -17.82 -6.46
N ILE A 403 8.06 -17.73 -7.19
CA ILE A 403 8.08 -17.02 -8.49
C ILE A 403 7.02 -17.59 -9.45
N SER A 404 6.82 -18.91 -9.46
CA SER A 404 5.80 -19.57 -10.30
C SER A 404 4.38 -19.10 -9.98
N GLU A 405 4.07 -18.89 -8.69
CA GLU A 405 2.77 -18.38 -8.25
C GLU A 405 2.57 -16.92 -8.65
N ILE A 406 3.63 -16.11 -8.57
CA ILE A 406 3.60 -14.71 -8.99
C ILE A 406 3.44 -14.60 -10.50
N CYS A 407 4.21 -15.37 -11.28
CA CYS A 407 4.10 -15.41 -12.74
C CYS A 407 2.68 -15.80 -13.19
N ALA A 408 2.05 -16.75 -12.50
CA ALA A 408 0.68 -17.16 -12.77
C ALA A 408 -0.33 -16.07 -12.37
N ALA A 409 -0.15 -15.46 -11.18
CA ALA A 409 -1.04 -14.42 -10.67
C ALA A 409 -1.03 -13.15 -11.54
N GLU A 410 0.14 -12.79 -12.09
CA GLU A 410 0.34 -11.66 -13.00
C GLU A 410 0.16 -12.04 -14.48
N ASN A 411 -0.15 -13.30 -14.78
CA ASN A 411 -0.37 -13.81 -16.14
C ASN A 411 0.79 -13.47 -17.08
N LEU A 412 2.03 -13.74 -16.65
CA LEU A 412 3.23 -13.37 -17.41
C LEU A 412 3.48 -14.31 -18.61
N HIS A 413 3.68 -13.72 -19.79
CA HIS A 413 4.03 -14.43 -21.01
C HIS A 413 5.55 -14.62 -21.12
N LEU A 414 6.09 -15.64 -20.43
CA LEU A 414 7.51 -15.93 -20.37
C LEU A 414 8.06 -16.49 -21.69
N ASN A 415 9.31 -16.15 -22.02
CA ASN A 415 10.09 -16.81 -23.06
C ASN A 415 10.61 -18.17 -22.58
N SER A 416 11.12 -18.21 -21.35
CA SER A 416 11.57 -19.44 -20.69
C SER A 416 10.92 -19.55 -19.31
N LYS A 417 10.41 -20.74 -18.99
CA LYS A 417 9.84 -21.04 -17.68
C LYS A 417 10.87 -21.45 -16.62
N SER A 418 12.18 -21.51 -16.99
CA SER A 418 13.24 -21.92 -16.06
C SER A 418 13.29 -21.09 -14.78
N ILE A 419 13.00 -19.79 -14.87
CA ILE A 419 12.91 -18.89 -13.72
C ILE A 419 11.88 -19.35 -12.66
N GLN A 420 10.82 -20.03 -13.07
CA GLN A 420 9.77 -20.53 -12.17
C GLN A 420 10.27 -21.66 -11.24
N ASN A 421 11.43 -22.27 -11.53
CA ASN A 421 12.04 -23.33 -10.72
C ASN A 421 12.98 -22.77 -9.65
N VAL A 422 13.26 -21.46 -9.65
CA VAL A 422 14.09 -20.80 -8.62
C VAL A 422 13.27 -20.69 -7.33
N ILE A 423 13.75 -21.34 -6.28
CA ILE A 423 13.08 -21.41 -4.98
C ILE A 423 13.49 -20.22 -4.10
N ALA A 424 14.79 -19.88 -4.07
CA ALA A 424 15.36 -18.81 -3.25
C ALA A 424 15.99 -17.73 -4.15
N PRO A 425 15.21 -16.80 -4.72
CA PRO A 425 15.73 -15.83 -5.66
C PRO A 425 16.58 -14.74 -5.01
N ASP A 426 17.69 -14.39 -5.69
CA ASP A 426 18.42 -13.16 -5.46
C ASP A 426 17.70 -12.01 -6.19
N ILE A 427 17.30 -10.97 -5.47
CA ILE A 427 16.52 -9.85 -6.02
C ILE A 427 17.27 -8.54 -5.79
N LEU A 428 17.36 -7.71 -6.83
CA LEU A 428 17.85 -6.34 -6.75
C LEU A 428 16.68 -5.37 -6.87
N VAL A 429 16.56 -4.45 -5.92
CA VAL A 429 15.64 -3.29 -6.03
C VAL A 429 16.49 -2.04 -6.23
N ALA A 430 16.48 -1.51 -7.46
CA ALA A 430 17.29 -0.35 -7.87
C ALA A 430 16.45 0.94 -7.80
N GLY A 431 16.84 1.85 -6.89
CA GLY A 431 16.09 3.05 -6.53
C GLY A 431 14.96 2.71 -5.54
N CYS A 432 15.34 2.23 -4.34
CA CYS A 432 14.37 1.76 -3.37
C CYS A 432 13.72 2.87 -2.54
N GLY A 433 14.24 4.11 -2.60
CA GLY A 433 13.80 5.25 -1.80
C GLY A 433 13.76 4.91 -0.32
N THR A 434 12.67 5.27 0.34
CA THR A 434 12.43 4.99 1.77
C THR A 434 12.01 3.54 2.06
N GLY A 435 12.27 2.60 1.15
CA GLY A 435 12.13 1.17 1.37
C GLY A 435 10.73 0.59 1.19
N GLN A 436 9.72 1.39 0.89
CA GLN A 436 8.35 0.88 0.75
C GLN A 436 8.24 -0.24 -0.29
N HIS A 437 8.94 -0.07 -1.42
CA HIS A 437 8.99 -1.08 -2.49
C HIS A 437 9.81 -2.30 -2.08
N SER A 438 11.05 -2.11 -1.61
CA SER A 438 11.96 -3.20 -1.26
C SER A 438 11.46 -4.07 -0.10
N ILE A 439 10.81 -3.47 0.90
CA ILE A 439 10.15 -4.18 2.00
C ILE A 439 8.98 -5.03 1.46
N GLY A 440 8.18 -4.46 0.56
CA GLY A 440 7.10 -5.19 -0.13
C GLY A 440 7.64 -6.40 -0.90
N THR A 441 8.73 -6.23 -1.67
CA THR A 441 9.40 -7.29 -2.42
C THR A 441 9.93 -8.39 -1.51
N ALA A 442 10.65 -8.02 -0.43
CA ALA A 442 11.19 -8.97 0.55
C ALA A 442 10.12 -9.81 1.26
N SER A 443 8.90 -9.26 1.39
CA SER A 443 7.75 -9.94 1.98
C SER A 443 6.94 -10.74 0.97
N THR A 444 7.08 -10.46 -0.33
CA THR A 444 6.28 -11.08 -1.39
C THR A 444 6.87 -12.39 -1.90
N PHE A 445 8.21 -12.47 -2.03
CA PHE A 445 8.87 -13.64 -2.57
C PHE A 445 9.33 -14.58 -1.46
N SER A 446 9.01 -15.89 -1.58
CA SER A 446 9.45 -16.91 -0.62
C SER A 446 10.98 -17.07 -0.66
N ASP A 447 11.58 -17.19 0.52
CA ASP A 447 13.00 -17.51 0.72
C ASP A 447 13.98 -16.61 -0.07
N CYS A 448 13.54 -15.43 -0.50
CA CYS A 448 14.36 -14.51 -1.28
C CYS A 448 15.42 -13.80 -0.43
N LYS A 449 16.51 -13.38 -1.10
CA LYS A 449 17.46 -12.40 -0.59
C LYS A 449 17.34 -11.13 -1.43
N VAL A 450 17.08 -9.99 -0.77
CA VAL A 450 16.89 -8.70 -1.45
C VAL A 450 18.07 -7.78 -1.15
N THR A 451 18.69 -7.24 -2.20
CA THR A 451 19.62 -6.12 -2.12
C THR A 451 18.91 -4.87 -2.65
N ALA A 452 18.76 -3.86 -1.83
CA ALA A 452 18.10 -2.61 -2.18
C ALA A 452 19.11 -1.47 -2.26
N VAL A 453 19.09 -0.73 -3.37
CA VAL A 453 20.04 0.36 -3.60
C VAL A 453 19.32 1.68 -3.85
N ASP A 454 19.92 2.77 -3.34
CA ASP A 454 19.45 4.14 -3.60
C ASP A 454 20.62 5.13 -3.57
N LEU A 455 20.41 6.33 -4.10
CA LEU A 455 21.37 7.43 -4.07
C LEU A 455 21.43 8.11 -2.70
N SER A 456 20.29 8.17 -1.98
CA SER A 456 20.12 8.94 -0.75
C SER A 456 20.33 8.08 0.50
N LEU A 457 21.32 8.47 1.32
CA LEU A 457 21.55 7.87 2.64
C LEU A 457 20.39 8.16 3.61
N ALA A 458 19.78 9.33 3.54
CA ALA A 458 18.63 9.68 4.35
C ALA A 458 17.43 8.77 4.04
N SER A 459 17.16 8.50 2.74
CA SER A 459 16.13 7.55 2.33
C SER A 459 16.44 6.13 2.78
N LEU A 460 17.69 5.68 2.64
CA LEU A 460 18.13 4.35 3.06
C LEU A 460 18.09 4.16 4.57
N ALA A 461 18.44 5.19 5.35
CA ALA A 461 18.35 5.16 6.81
C ALA A 461 16.90 5.00 7.28
N TYR A 462 15.98 5.76 6.66
CA TYR A 462 14.54 5.58 6.88
C TYR A 462 14.10 4.15 6.56
N ALA A 463 14.49 3.63 5.39
CA ALA A 463 14.17 2.29 4.95
C ALA A 463 14.69 1.21 5.91
N LYS A 464 15.95 1.33 6.36
CA LYS A 464 16.59 0.38 7.28
C LYS A 464 15.91 0.39 8.66
N ARG A 465 15.57 1.58 9.20
CA ARG A 465 14.79 1.68 10.44
C ARG A 465 13.45 0.95 10.31
N LYS A 466 12.68 1.25 9.25
CA LYS A 466 11.38 0.61 8.99
C LYS A 466 11.49 -0.91 8.80
N THR A 467 12.52 -1.39 8.15
CA THR A 467 12.79 -2.82 7.96
C THR A 467 13.01 -3.53 9.31
N THR A 468 13.77 -2.87 10.21
CA THR A 468 14.02 -3.36 11.57
C THR A 468 12.73 -3.38 12.40
N GLU A 469 11.92 -2.31 12.35
CA GLU A 469 10.63 -2.22 13.03
C GLU A 469 9.65 -3.33 12.61
N LEU A 470 9.69 -3.72 11.32
CA LEU A 470 8.83 -4.77 10.76
C LEU A 470 9.41 -6.19 10.93
N GLY A 471 10.61 -6.33 11.51
CA GLY A 471 11.25 -7.63 11.74
C GLY A 471 11.67 -8.36 10.46
N ILE A 472 11.94 -7.64 9.37
CA ILE A 472 12.36 -8.21 8.08
C ILE A 472 13.86 -8.41 8.09
N THR A 473 14.32 -9.63 7.83
CA THR A 473 15.74 -10.03 7.96
C THR A 473 16.43 -10.41 6.65
N ASN A 474 15.68 -10.51 5.55
CA ASN A 474 16.16 -10.92 4.22
C ASN A 474 16.37 -9.75 3.26
N LEU A 475 16.60 -8.53 3.80
CA LEU A 475 16.74 -7.28 3.04
C LEU A 475 17.97 -6.51 3.52
N GLU A 476 18.87 -6.21 2.59
CA GLU A 476 20.08 -5.42 2.82
C GLU A 476 20.06 -4.13 2.00
N TYR A 477 20.62 -3.05 2.54
CA TYR A 477 20.66 -1.72 1.92
C TYR A 477 22.08 -1.29 1.58
N LEU A 478 22.23 -0.63 0.41
CA LEU A 478 23.50 -0.15 -0.11
C LEU A 478 23.32 1.21 -0.80
N GLN A 479 24.12 2.23 -0.45
CA GLN A 479 24.17 3.45 -1.25
C GLN A 479 24.93 3.21 -2.54
N ALA A 480 24.30 3.44 -3.68
CA ALA A 480 24.94 3.31 -4.99
C ALA A 480 24.21 4.11 -6.08
N ASP A 481 24.98 4.59 -7.06
CA ASP A 481 24.41 5.00 -8.35
C ASP A 481 24.22 3.76 -9.22
N ILE A 482 23.05 3.66 -9.89
CA ILE A 482 22.76 2.56 -10.84
C ILE A 482 23.88 2.42 -11.87
N LEU A 483 24.47 3.53 -12.33
CA LEU A 483 25.57 3.54 -13.29
C LEU A 483 26.86 2.86 -12.79
N LYS A 484 26.98 2.64 -11.47
CA LYS A 484 28.14 2.00 -10.84
C LYS A 484 27.88 0.55 -10.39
N LEU A 485 26.65 0.06 -10.53
CA LEU A 485 26.28 -1.28 -10.07
C LEU A 485 27.00 -2.43 -10.80
N ASN A 486 27.64 -2.18 -11.94
CA ASN A 486 28.54 -3.13 -12.59
C ASN A 486 29.73 -3.55 -11.70
N GLN A 487 30.05 -2.79 -10.65
CA GLN A 487 31.05 -3.15 -9.65
C GLN A 487 30.56 -4.29 -8.72
N LEU A 488 29.25 -4.55 -8.65
CA LEU A 488 28.72 -5.74 -7.98
C LEU A 488 29.12 -7.00 -8.76
N LYS A 489 29.78 -7.94 -8.07
CA LYS A 489 30.16 -9.23 -8.67
C LYS A 489 29.00 -10.22 -8.73
N GLN A 490 27.84 -9.85 -8.21
CA GLN A 490 26.62 -10.66 -8.11
C GLN A 490 25.72 -10.46 -9.32
N LYS A 491 25.00 -11.50 -9.71
CA LYS A 491 23.88 -11.47 -10.67
C LYS A 491 22.60 -11.84 -9.97
N PHE A 492 21.48 -11.30 -10.46
CA PHE A 492 20.18 -11.42 -9.83
C PHE A 492 19.20 -12.21 -10.69
N ASP A 493 18.31 -12.96 -10.04
CA ASP A 493 17.20 -13.67 -10.69
C ASP A 493 16.09 -12.68 -11.08
N ILE A 494 15.86 -11.67 -10.23
CA ILE A 494 14.86 -10.63 -10.44
C ILE A 494 15.50 -9.26 -10.18
N ILE A 495 15.20 -8.28 -11.04
CA ILE A 495 15.57 -6.89 -10.83
C ILE A 495 14.32 -6.01 -10.92
N GLU A 496 14.10 -5.18 -9.93
CA GLU A 496 12.99 -4.22 -9.90
C GLU A 496 13.53 -2.79 -9.92
N SER A 497 13.00 -1.95 -10.83
CA SER A 497 13.31 -0.52 -10.91
C SER A 497 12.04 0.23 -11.34
N VAL A 498 11.29 0.69 -10.37
CA VAL A 498 9.97 1.31 -10.56
C VAL A 498 10.02 2.76 -10.11
N GLY A 499 9.78 3.69 -11.03
CA GLY A 499 9.80 5.12 -10.71
C GLY A 499 11.22 5.73 -10.70
N VAL A 500 12.22 5.13 -11.38
CA VAL A 500 13.63 5.51 -11.21
C VAL A 500 14.31 5.88 -12.52
N LEU A 501 14.31 4.98 -13.50
CA LEU A 501 15.10 5.13 -14.74
C LEU A 501 14.78 6.41 -15.51
N HIS A 502 13.55 6.87 -15.46
CA HIS A 502 13.12 8.08 -16.14
C HIS A 502 13.61 9.39 -15.48
N HIS A 503 14.27 9.28 -14.32
CA HIS A 503 14.93 10.42 -13.65
C HIS A 503 16.42 10.50 -13.91
N MET A 504 17.01 9.50 -14.58
CA MET A 504 18.43 9.51 -14.94
C MET A 504 18.69 10.43 -16.13
N ASP A 505 19.90 10.98 -16.27
CA ASP A 505 20.30 11.74 -17.45
C ASP A 505 20.12 10.90 -18.73
N LYS A 506 20.59 9.66 -18.69
CA LYS A 506 20.49 8.69 -19.80
C LYS A 506 19.80 7.41 -19.34
N PRO A 507 18.46 7.32 -19.36
CA PRO A 507 17.71 6.16 -18.90
C PRO A 507 18.20 4.83 -19.45
N MET A 508 18.56 4.79 -20.75
CA MET A 508 19.05 3.58 -21.40
C MET A 508 20.41 3.10 -20.87
N ALA A 509 21.25 3.98 -20.35
CA ALA A 509 22.54 3.59 -19.76
C ALA A 509 22.28 2.84 -18.44
N GLY A 510 21.43 3.38 -17.56
CA GLY A 510 21.04 2.69 -16.33
C GLY A 510 20.32 1.37 -16.59
N TRP A 511 19.37 1.37 -17.55
CA TRP A 511 18.65 0.15 -17.89
C TRP A 511 19.57 -0.96 -18.42
N ARG A 512 20.60 -0.61 -19.21
CA ARG A 512 21.62 -1.57 -19.66
C ARG A 512 22.41 -2.15 -18.50
N VAL A 513 22.90 -1.33 -17.56
CA VAL A 513 23.61 -1.80 -16.36
C VAL A 513 22.77 -2.81 -15.60
N LEU A 514 21.49 -2.51 -15.39
CA LEU A 514 20.57 -3.45 -14.72
C LEU A 514 20.37 -4.74 -15.53
N THR A 515 20.21 -4.64 -16.86
CA THR A 515 20.07 -5.83 -17.73
C THR A 515 21.33 -6.71 -17.72
N ASP A 516 22.50 -6.09 -17.64
CA ASP A 516 23.76 -6.82 -17.56
C ASP A 516 23.92 -7.57 -16.23
N LEU A 517 23.32 -7.06 -15.14
CA LEU A 517 23.28 -7.72 -13.83
C LEU A 517 22.23 -8.84 -13.74
N LEU A 518 21.29 -8.89 -14.67
CA LEU A 518 20.25 -9.92 -14.68
C LEU A 518 20.82 -11.26 -15.17
N LYS A 519 20.52 -12.35 -14.48
CA LYS A 519 20.83 -13.73 -14.90
C LYS A 519 20.13 -14.05 -16.23
N PRO A 520 20.61 -15.00 -17.06
CA PRO A 520 19.89 -15.48 -18.23
C PRO A 520 18.48 -15.96 -17.85
N ASN A 521 17.48 -15.62 -18.65
CA ASN A 521 16.05 -15.86 -18.38
C ASN A 521 15.49 -15.18 -17.11
N GLY A 522 16.27 -14.33 -16.44
CA GLY A 522 15.82 -13.57 -15.28
C GLY A 522 14.70 -12.58 -15.62
N LEU A 523 13.94 -12.17 -14.61
CA LEU A 523 12.83 -11.25 -14.74
C LEU A 523 13.21 -9.83 -14.32
N MET A 524 12.64 -8.85 -14.98
CA MET A 524 12.78 -7.45 -14.61
C MET A 524 11.42 -6.80 -14.53
N ARG A 525 11.16 -6.07 -13.43
CA ARG A 525 9.97 -5.24 -13.21
C ARG A 525 10.35 -3.78 -13.34
N ILE A 526 9.75 -3.10 -14.32
CA ILE A 526 10.11 -1.72 -14.69
C ILE A 526 8.90 -0.80 -14.57
N GLY A 527 9.14 0.39 -13.98
CA GLY A 527 8.17 1.47 -13.94
C GLY A 527 8.71 2.71 -14.67
N LEU A 528 8.00 3.16 -15.72
CA LEU A 528 8.37 4.33 -16.52
C LEU A 528 7.19 5.29 -16.69
N TYR A 529 7.44 6.59 -16.65
CA TYR A 529 6.39 7.59 -16.85
C TYR A 529 5.83 7.56 -18.29
N SER A 530 4.49 7.56 -18.37
CA SER A 530 3.75 7.68 -19.62
C SER A 530 3.78 9.13 -20.13
N GLU A 531 4.11 9.32 -21.39
CA GLU A 531 4.04 10.66 -22.02
C GLU A 531 2.61 11.18 -22.06
N LEU A 532 1.64 10.36 -22.48
CA LEU A 532 0.25 10.76 -22.62
C LEU A 532 -0.42 11.02 -21.26
N ALA A 533 -0.20 10.16 -20.28
CA ALA A 533 -0.84 10.31 -18.98
C ALA A 533 -0.28 11.48 -18.15
N ARG A 534 0.94 11.97 -18.47
CA ARG A 534 1.60 13.07 -17.74
C ARG A 534 1.57 14.42 -18.47
N LEU A 535 0.78 14.59 -19.53
CA LEU A 535 0.68 15.86 -20.26
C LEU A 535 0.36 17.05 -19.35
N GLN A 536 -0.56 16.89 -18.41
CA GLN A 536 -0.94 17.97 -17.48
C GLN A 536 0.19 18.36 -16.53
N ILE A 537 0.94 17.38 -16.05
CA ILE A 537 2.13 17.60 -15.21
C ILE A 537 3.20 18.34 -16.00
N ALA A 538 3.38 17.97 -17.27
CA ALA A 538 4.32 18.67 -18.18
C ALA A 538 3.96 20.15 -18.35
N GLU A 539 2.66 20.50 -18.46
CA GLU A 539 2.24 21.90 -18.55
C GLU A 539 2.53 22.68 -17.26
N VAL A 540 2.30 22.09 -16.09
CA VAL A 540 2.65 22.73 -14.81
C VAL A 540 4.17 22.90 -14.68
N ARG A 541 4.97 21.93 -15.08
CA ARG A 541 6.44 22.04 -15.08
C ARG A 541 6.96 23.14 -16.02
N LYS A 542 6.34 23.33 -17.19
CA LYS A 542 6.62 24.48 -18.07
C LYS A 542 6.31 25.81 -17.38
N GLU A 543 5.18 25.88 -16.67
CA GLU A 543 4.77 27.07 -15.93
C GLU A 543 5.78 27.42 -14.82
N ILE A 544 6.27 26.42 -14.06
CA ILE A 544 7.32 26.57 -13.05
C ILE A 544 8.58 27.19 -13.69
N THR A 545 9.00 26.65 -14.84
CA THR A 545 10.17 27.14 -15.56
C THR A 545 9.99 28.58 -16.07
N LEU A 546 8.83 28.88 -16.68
CA LEU A 546 8.53 30.23 -17.22
C LEU A 546 8.44 31.30 -16.13
N ARG A 547 7.84 30.94 -14.97
CA ARG A 547 7.71 31.82 -13.81
C ARG A 547 8.98 31.89 -12.96
N LYS A 548 10.00 31.06 -13.26
CA LYS A 548 11.23 30.92 -12.48
C LYS A 548 10.95 30.65 -11.00
N VAL A 549 10.01 29.74 -10.73
CA VAL A 549 9.66 29.37 -9.36
C VAL A 549 10.85 28.67 -8.73
N GLY A 550 11.26 29.11 -7.54
CA GLY A 550 12.34 28.48 -6.77
C GLY A 550 11.99 27.09 -6.25
N THR A 551 12.99 26.37 -5.79
CA THR A 551 12.87 25.01 -5.25
C THR A 551 12.96 24.94 -3.72
N SER A 552 13.00 26.09 -3.03
CA SER A 552 12.92 26.13 -1.58
C SER A 552 11.54 25.67 -1.10
N GLU A 553 11.46 25.13 0.12
CA GLU A 553 10.17 24.73 0.69
C GLU A 553 9.14 25.88 0.67
N ALA A 554 9.57 27.10 0.94
CA ALA A 554 8.70 28.28 0.93
C ALA A 554 8.15 28.55 -0.49
N ASP A 555 9.00 28.47 -1.52
CA ASP A 555 8.60 28.64 -2.91
C ASP A 555 7.61 27.55 -3.35
N ILE A 556 7.92 26.30 -2.99
CA ILE A 556 7.07 25.13 -3.29
C ILE A 556 5.67 25.31 -2.65
N LYS A 557 5.60 25.66 -1.37
CA LYS A 557 4.34 25.88 -0.63
C LYS A 557 3.54 27.06 -1.23
N LYS A 558 4.22 28.15 -1.58
CA LYS A 558 3.60 29.32 -2.22
C LYS A 558 3.05 28.98 -3.60
N PHE A 559 3.82 28.27 -4.41
CA PHE A 559 3.35 27.81 -5.73
C PHE A 559 2.17 26.86 -5.60
N ARG A 560 2.25 25.88 -4.68
CA ARG A 560 1.13 24.96 -4.38
C ARG A 560 -0.15 25.72 -4.01
N GLN A 561 -0.04 26.75 -3.17
CA GLN A 561 -1.19 27.59 -2.81
C GLN A 561 -1.80 28.27 -4.05
N SER A 562 -0.97 28.76 -4.97
CA SER A 562 -1.44 29.36 -6.23
C SER A 562 -2.17 28.35 -7.14
N LEU A 563 -1.82 27.06 -7.08
CA LEU A 563 -2.54 26.01 -7.80
C LEU A 563 -3.93 25.72 -7.18
N ILE A 564 -4.04 25.75 -5.86
CA ILE A 564 -5.32 25.58 -5.14
C ILE A 564 -6.30 26.70 -5.52
N GLU A 565 -5.81 27.92 -5.62
CA GLU A 565 -6.60 29.12 -5.95
C GLU A 565 -6.91 29.27 -7.45
N SER A 566 -6.29 28.44 -8.29
CA SER A 566 -6.42 28.53 -9.73
C SER A 566 -7.68 27.85 -10.27
N TYR A 567 -8.30 28.45 -11.29
CA TYR A 567 -9.43 27.87 -12.03
C TYR A 567 -9.02 27.08 -13.28
N LYS A 568 -7.71 26.97 -13.59
CA LYS A 568 -7.25 26.19 -14.75
C LYS A 568 -7.51 24.71 -14.54
N GLU A 569 -8.08 24.04 -15.53
CA GLU A 569 -8.47 22.62 -15.45
C GLU A 569 -7.31 21.70 -15.04
N TYR A 570 -6.14 21.87 -15.66
CA TYR A 570 -4.98 21.02 -15.35
C TYR A 570 -4.41 21.27 -13.95
N HIS A 571 -4.59 22.47 -13.34
CA HIS A 571 -4.31 22.72 -11.93
C HIS A 571 -5.31 21.97 -11.03
N GLN A 572 -6.61 22.08 -11.33
CA GLN A 572 -7.67 21.43 -10.56
C GLN A 572 -7.57 19.88 -10.62
N LEU A 573 -7.04 19.34 -11.70
CA LEU A 573 -6.78 17.91 -11.81
C LEU A 573 -5.60 17.49 -10.93
N LEU A 574 -4.57 18.32 -10.83
CA LEU A 574 -3.41 18.07 -9.98
C LEU A 574 -3.78 18.06 -8.49
N THR A 575 -4.68 18.97 -8.07
CA THR A 575 -5.16 19.00 -6.66
C THR A 575 -5.97 17.76 -6.25
N LYS A 576 -6.34 16.88 -7.19
CA LYS A 576 -7.01 15.59 -6.92
C LYS A 576 -6.02 14.44 -6.74
N SER A 577 -4.73 14.65 -7.06
CA SER A 577 -3.69 13.63 -6.84
C SER A 577 -3.40 13.49 -5.36
N THR A 578 -3.21 12.27 -4.89
CA THR A 578 -2.74 11.99 -3.53
C THR A 578 -1.37 12.61 -3.26
N ASP A 579 -0.52 12.72 -4.30
CA ASP A 579 0.82 13.28 -4.22
C ASP A 579 0.83 14.80 -4.00
N PHE A 580 -0.32 15.46 -4.09
CA PHE A 580 -0.47 16.89 -3.83
C PHE A 580 -0.40 17.25 -2.33
N PHE A 581 -0.54 16.27 -1.42
CA PHE A 581 -0.84 16.49 0.00
C PHE A 581 0.32 16.20 0.98
N SER A 582 1.54 15.97 0.49
CA SER A 582 2.77 16.04 1.30
C SER A 582 3.92 16.68 0.52
N LEU A 583 4.93 17.19 1.24
CA LEU A 583 5.97 18.01 0.61
C LEU A 583 6.85 17.18 -0.34
N SER A 584 7.34 16.02 0.11
CA SER A 584 8.20 15.17 -0.72
C SER A 584 7.48 14.64 -1.95
N THR A 585 6.21 14.20 -1.82
CA THR A 585 5.41 13.69 -2.94
C THR A 585 5.07 14.80 -3.93
N PHE A 586 4.72 16.00 -3.45
CA PHE A 586 4.44 17.14 -4.32
C PHE A 586 5.70 17.64 -5.04
N ARG A 587 6.85 17.66 -4.33
CA ARG A 587 8.16 18.00 -4.92
C ARG A 587 8.54 17.02 -6.02
N ASP A 588 8.40 15.72 -5.76
CA ASP A 588 8.66 14.66 -6.74
C ASP A 588 7.74 14.78 -7.96
N LEU A 589 6.45 15.08 -7.75
CA LEU A 589 5.44 15.15 -8.80
C LEU A 589 5.76 16.22 -9.86
N ILE A 590 6.17 17.46 -9.45
CA ILE A 590 6.29 18.61 -10.35
C ILE A 590 7.62 19.38 -10.28
N PHE A 591 8.43 19.22 -9.21
CA PHE A 591 9.71 19.91 -9.04
C PHE A 591 10.92 18.98 -9.19
N HIS A 592 10.72 17.72 -9.58
CA HIS A 592 11.83 16.78 -9.77
C HIS A 592 12.87 17.33 -10.76
N VAL A 593 14.16 17.16 -10.44
CA VAL A 593 15.30 17.68 -11.21
C VAL A 593 15.25 17.28 -12.68
N GLN A 594 14.97 15.99 -12.95
CA GLN A 594 14.97 15.41 -14.29
C GLN A 594 13.76 14.49 -14.47
N GLU A 595 13.09 14.59 -15.62
CA GLU A 595 11.98 13.69 -15.99
C GLU A 595 12.00 13.36 -17.47
N HIS A 596 12.14 12.08 -17.80
CA HIS A 596 11.87 11.55 -19.13
C HIS A 596 10.49 10.89 -19.14
N ARG A 597 9.79 10.99 -20.25
CA ARG A 597 8.51 10.34 -20.47
C ARG A 597 8.62 9.45 -21.69
N PHE A 598 7.92 8.32 -21.65
CA PHE A 598 8.00 7.29 -22.67
C PHE A 598 6.64 7.06 -23.32
N THR A 599 6.67 6.67 -24.60
CA THR A 599 5.55 6.05 -25.29
C THR A 599 5.77 4.55 -25.38
N LEU A 600 4.72 3.74 -25.54
CA LEU A 600 4.86 2.30 -25.68
C LEU A 600 5.70 1.86 -26.89
N PRO A 601 5.65 2.53 -28.07
CA PRO A 601 6.61 2.27 -29.15
C PRO A 601 8.06 2.52 -28.76
N GLN A 602 8.37 3.54 -27.97
CA GLN A 602 9.72 3.78 -27.46
C GLN A 602 10.16 2.67 -26.49
N ILE A 603 9.28 2.23 -25.59
CA ILE A 603 9.54 1.09 -24.67
C ILE A 603 9.85 -0.18 -25.49
N LYS A 604 9.06 -0.49 -26.51
CA LYS A 604 9.31 -1.63 -27.43
C LYS A 604 10.71 -1.58 -28.05
N LYS A 605 11.14 -0.39 -28.51
CA LYS A 605 12.50 -0.19 -29.06
C LYS A 605 13.59 -0.39 -28.01
N CYS A 606 13.36 0.08 -26.75
CA CYS A 606 14.29 -0.11 -25.65
C CYS A 606 14.46 -1.59 -25.31
N LEU A 607 13.37 -2.32 -25.15
CA LEU A 607 13.37 -3.76 -24.87
C LEU A 607 14.15 -4.54 -25.93
N ASN A 608 13.87 -4.29 -27.22
CA ASN A 608 14.58 -4.94 -28.32
C ASN A 608 16.10 -4.66 -28.29
N LYS A 609 16.53 -3.41 -28.00
CA LYS A 609 17.94 -3.05 -27.89
C LYS A 609 18.65 -3.70 -26.72
N LEU A 610 17.92 -4.07 -25.68
CA LEU A 610 18.45 -4.67 -24.47
C LEU A 610 18.35 -6.21 -24.46
N GLY A 611 17.75 -6.82 -25.48
CA GLY A 611 17.49 -8.27 -25.50
C GLY A 611 16.49 -8.69 -24.44
N LEU A 612 15.45 -7.88 -24.23
CA LEU A 612 14.39 -8.14 -23.26
C LEU A 612 13.06 -8.40 -23.99
N LYS A 613 12.34 -9.42 -23.55
CA LYS A 613 10.96 -9.71 -24.01
C LYS A 613 9.96 -9.07 -23.05
N PHE A 614 8.98 -8.35 -23.58
CA PHE A 614 7.82 -7.89 -22.78
C PHE A 614 6.99 -9.10 -22.32
N CYS A 615 6.67 -9.16 -21.03
CA CYS A 615 5.93 -10.27 -20.42
C CYS A 615 4.51 -9.90 -19.95
N GLY A 616 4.19 -8.63 -19.84
CA GLY A 616 2.85 -8.15 -19.46
C GLY A 616 2.88 -6.96 -18.51
N PHE A 617 1.76 -6.23 -18.48
CA PHE A 617 1.50 -5.18 -17.47
C PHE A 617 0.99 -5.80 -16.18
N GLU A 618 1.27 -5.14 -15.05
CA GLU A 618 0.90 -5.62 -13.70
C GLU A 618 -0.56 -5.29 -13.32
N ASN A 619 -1.12 -4.20 -13.81
CA ASN A 619 -2.42 -3.69 -13.37
C ASN A 619 -3.60 -4.43 -14.00
N LYS A 620 -4.27 -5.28 -13.21
CA LYS A 620 -5.42 -6.10 -13.64
C LYS A 620 -6.65 -5.27 -14.05
N ASP A 621 -6.88 -4.12 -13.43
CA ASP A 621 -8.00 -3.24 -13.78
C ASP A 621 -7.79 -2.64 -15.18
N ILE A 622 -6.55 -2.24 -15.50
CA ILE A 622 -6.20 -1.73 -16.84
C ILE A 622 -6.37 -2.83 -17.88
N ILE A 623 -5.86 -4.05 -17.59
CA ILE A 623 -6.01 -5.22 -18.49
C ILE A 623 -7.49 -5.53 -18.73
N SER A 624 -8.32 -5.50 -17.70
CA SER A 624 -9.77 -5.71 -17.82
C SER A 624 -10.43 -4.65 -18.71
N ASN A 625 -10.08 -3.37 -18.50
CA ASN A 625 -10.62 -2.27 -19.30
C ASN A 625 -10.16 -2.35 -20.76
N PHE A 626 -8.91 -2.72 -21.01
CA PHE A 626 -8.36 -2.96 -22.35
C PHE A 626 -9.15 -4.06 -23.08
N ARG A 627 -9.39 -5.22 -22.45
CA ARG A 627 -10.21 -6.31 -23.02
C ARG A 627 -11.64 -5.86 -23.33
N LYS A 628 -12.26 -5.10 -22.45
CA LYS A 628 -13.62 -4.54 -22.66
C LYS A 628 -13.66 -3.58 -23.84
N PHE A 629 -12.64 -2.75 -24.02
CA PHE A 629 -12.54 -1.77 -25.10
C PHE A 629 -12.57 -2.47 -26.49
N TYR A 630 -11.79 -3.52 -26.67
CA TYR A 630 -11.73 -4.24 -27.94
C TYR A 630 -12.88 -5.23 -28.16
N ARG A 631 -13.71 -5.53 -27.16
CA ARG A 631 -14.91 -6.40 -27.23
C ARG A 631 -14.67 -7.79 -27.86
N LYS A 632 -13.42 -8.31 -27.81
CA LYS A 632 -13.00 -9.59 -28.39
C LYS A 632 -11.77 -10.13 -27.68
N GLU A 633 -11.41 -11.37 -27.94
CA GLU A 633 -10.07 -11.86 -27.58
C GLU A 633 -9.02 -11.00 -28.28
N VAL A 634 -8.15 -10.36 -27.48
CA VAL A 634 -7.12 -9.45 -27.93
C VAL A 634 -5.81 -9.85 -27.27
N ASP A 635 -4.71 -9.75 -28.02
CA ASP A 635 -3.39 -10.01 -27.47
C ASP A 635 -2.98 -8.89 -26.49
N ILE A 636 -3.03 -9.22 -25.18
CA ILE A 636 -2.62 -8.31 -24.09
C ILE A 636 -1.11 -8.12 -24.00
N TYR A 637 -0.32 -8.78 -24.83
CA TYR A 637 1.14 -8.65 -24.89
C TYR A 637 1.61 -7.82 -26.09
N ASP A 638 0.71 -7.37 -26.97
CA ASP A 638 1.03 -6.48 -28.08
C ASP A 638 1.04 -5.02 -27.67
N LEU A 639 2.24 -4.45 -27.51
CA LEU A 639 2.44 -3.04 -27.14
C LEU A 639 1.89 -2.03 -28.20
N ALA A 640 1.69 -2.45 -29.45
CA ALA A 640 1.09 -1.57 -30.47
C ALA A 640 -0.42 -1.38 -30.22
N LEU A 641 -1.12 -2.46 -29.85
CA LEU A 641 -2.54 -2.38 -29.48
C LEU A 641 -2.73 -1.56 -28.20
N TRP A 642 -1.84 -1.75 -27.21
CA TRP A 642 -1.85 -0.94 -26.00
C TRP A 642 -1.62 0.55 -26.27
N HIS A 643 -0.76 0.90 -27.23
CA HIS A 643 -0.56 2.30 -27.61
C HIS A 643 -1.82 2.91 -28.21
N GLN A 644 -2.50 2.22 -29.14
CA GLN A 644 -3.78 2.67 -29.68
C GLN A 644 -4.86 2.80 -28.59
N TYR A 645 -4.89 1.89 -27.61
CA TYR A 645 -5.79 1.98 -26.48
C TYR A 645 -5.50 3.25 -25.63
N GLU A 646 -4.23 3.52 -25.33
CA GLU A 646 -3.82 4.68 -24.54
C GLU A 646 -4.11 6.00 -25.25
N GLU A 647 -3.92 6.09 -26.57
CA GLU A 647 -4.30 7.27 -27.36
C GLU A 647 -5.78 7.63 -27.21
N ASN A 648 -6.65 6.62 -27.13
CA ASN A 648 -8.08 6.80 -26.88
C ASN A 648 -8.42 6.97 -25.38
N ASN A 649 -7.51 6.60 -24.48
CA ASN A 649 -7.72 6.60 -23.05
C ASN A 649 -6.45 7.10 -22.32
N PRO A 650 -6.01 8.37 -22.48
CA PRO A 650 -4.69 8.87 -22.08
C PRO A 650 -4.37 8.70 -20.59
N ARG A 651 -5.37 8.58 -19.71
CA ARG A 651 -5.18 8.42 -18.27
C ARG A 651 -5.20 6.97 -17.79
N SER A 652 -5.29 6.00 -18.68
CA SER A 652 -5.48 4.58 -18.32
C SER A 652 -4.35 4.04 -17.45
N PHE A 653 -3.11 4.48 -17.64
CA PHE A 653 -1.96 4.04 -16.84
C PHE A 653 -1.71 4.87 -15.56
N GLY A 654 -2.54 5.86 -15.26
CA GLY A 654 -2.41 6.66 -14.03
C GLY A 654 -1.08 7.44 -13.90
N GLY A 655 -0.34 7.60 -14.99
CA GLY A 655 0.95 8.32 -15.04
C GLY A 655 2.16 7.42 -15.29
N MET A 656 2.10 6.13 -14.95
CA MET A 656 3.26 5.22 -15.04
C MET A 656 2.88 3.85 -15.62
N TYR A 657 3.68 3.40 -16.59
CA TYR A 657 3.67 2.01 -17.03
C TYR A 657 4.43 1.16 -16.04
N VAL A 658 3.79 0.16 -15.42
CA VAL A 658 4.47 -0.87 -14.63
C VAL A 658 4.30 -2.21 -15.34
N PHE A 659 5.42 -2.81 -15.71
CA PHE A 659 5.41 -4.02 -16.52
C PHE A 659 6.57 -4.95 -16.18
N TRP A 660 6.39 -6.21 -16.56
CA TRP A 660 7.42 -7.25 -16.46
C TRP A 660 8.04 -7.51 -17.82
N CYS A 661 9.35 -7.77 -17.84
CA CYS A 661 10.08 -8.24 -18.99
C CYS A 661 11.10 -9.32 -18.58
N GLN A 662 11.51 -10.14 -19.54
CA GLN A 662 12.43 -11.26 -19.34
C GLN A 662 13.66 -11.13 -20.24
N LYS A 663 14.84 -11.41 -19.70
CA LYS A 663 16.09 -11.47 -20.47
C LYS A 663 16.07 -12.69 -21.40
N LEU A 664 16.34 -12.44 -22.71
CA LEU A 664 16.43 -13.47 -23.75
C LEU A 664 17.73 -14.23 -23.70
#